data_92fac381544a3ebf5a8597942e50185a
#
_entry.id   92fac381544a3ebf5a8597942e50185a
#
_cell.length_a   1.000
_cell.length_b   1.000
_cell.length_c   1.000
_cell.angle_alpha   90.00
_cell.angle_beta   90.00
_cell.angle_gamma   90.00
#
_symmetry.space_group_name_H-M   'P 1'
#
loop_
_entity.id
_entity.type
_entity.pdbx_description
1 polymer ?
#
loop_
_entity_poly.entity_id
_entity_poly.type
_entity_poly.pdbx_seq_one_letter_code
_entity_poly.pdbx_strand_id
1 'polypeptide(L)'
;MISRISCMRFIVVSAVTLVVAGCASSPVSTSVTPAASASTGPLSAPGYRPEFGTMWTFDAPPLAYWQKTYGFAPDQKWLDHVRLASVRLPNCSSSFVSPNGLILTNHHCARGCTDAVSPRDSNYIETGFAAGNLADEKKCPGLYVDQLISIEPVTDRVRAAITGTTPAEQAAQRAAIVGRIQTECMQSTGLTCQVVSLYQGGMYSLYRYKRYSDLRLVMVPEEQIASFGGDPDNFTYPRYDLDMALLRAYDNNAPLHPTDYLRWSASGAGDGEAVFVIGNPGSTGRLNTLAQMEFLRDIGYPATLAGYNRALAVIRQTEAQDTSAARRYQNQVFGLQNSFKAVTGYRAGLIDSSRMAQKRAFENDFRARINADPALRARYGSSWDAVAAAQHELAMFNPQFRYYGFGPSALLAMAGQTVRVATEAAKPDAARLAAYRGPALDAIKAALERDRPIDVPYEKFSIAAQLRAAQQELPPTDPFIRVALAGRTPEAAAEALVSGTRMGDAAFRRSLVEGGAAAVAASNDPLIVLARSIDPLNRTVVARSDSLNAIIATNTEKIGQALFSIYGTSLPPDATFTLRISDGVVKGYPMNGTVAPYKTTFYGLYERASAFDFKDPFNLPQRWVTRKDRLNLSTPFDFVTTNDIIGGNSGSPAINRNAELVGLIFDGNIENIPNRFLFTADTPRTIAVHSAGIIEAIRKMYDGSRIADELQGR
;
A
#
# COMPACT_ATOMS: atom_id res chain seq x y z
N MET A 1 3.40 -61.17 0.99
CA MET A 1 4.36 -61.83 1.89
C MET A 1 4.85 -60.75 2.83
N ILE A 2 4.20 -60.53 3.95
CA ILE A 2 4.38 -61.12 5.28
C ILE A 2 5.86 -61.07 5.72
N SER A 3 6.20 -60.16 6.65
CA SER A 3 6.57 -60.53 8.00
C SER A 3 6.75 -59.30 8.92
N ARG A 4 5.99 -59.31 10.01
CA ARG A 4 6.18 -58.52 11.24
C ARG A 4 7.27 -59.15 12.12
N ILE A 5 7.95 -58.35 12.98
CA ILE A 5 8.42 -58.72 14.35
C ILE A 5 8.80 -57.37 14.99
N SER A 6 8.25 -56.95 15.94
CA SER A 6 7.86 -56.94 17.35
C SER A 6 9.03 -56.83 18.35
N CYS A 7 8.95 -55.75 19.15
CA CYS A 7 9.33 -55.50 20.56
C CYS A 7 10.63 -56.09 21.16
N MET A 8 11.43 -55.21 21.83
CA MET A 8 11.69 -55.42 23.28
C MET A 8 12.24 -54.17 23.97
N ARG A 9 11.65 -53.87 25.10
CA ARG A 9 12.08 -52.85 26.10
C ARG A 9 13.27 -53.37 26.88
N PHE A 10 14.22 -52.48 27.26
CA PHE A 10 15.01 -52.65 28.47
C PHE A 10 15.08 -51.34 29.23
N ILE A 11 14.64 -51.37 30.48
CA ILE A 11 14.79 -50.38 31.52
C ILE A 11 16.08 -50.74 32.24
N VAL A 12 16.98 -49.73 32.43
CA VAL A 12 18.07 -49.85 33.42
C VAL A 12 17.96 -48.62 34.33
N VAL A 13 17.63 -48.92 35.58
CA VAL A 13 17.68 -48.00 36.72
C VAL A 13 19.11 -48.07 37.30
N SER A 14 19.77 -46.94 37.49
CA SER A 14 20.95 -46.88 38.37
C SER A 14 20.84 -45.65 39.28
N ALA A 15 20.71 -45.93 40.54
CA ALA A 15 20.75 -44.99 41.64
C ALA A 15 22.19 -44.64 41.93
N VAL A 16 22.48 -43.36 42.15
CA VAL A 16 23.71 -42.87 42.79
C VAL A 16 23.35 -41.85 43.86
N THR A 17 23.96 -42.05 44.99
CA THR A 17 23.74 -41.54 46.33
C THR A 17 24.11 -40.06 46.48
N LEU A 18 23.34 -39.34 47.32
CA LEU A 18 23.61 -37.99 47.83
C LEU A 18 24.84 -37.99 48.77
N VAL A 19 25.66 -36.95 48.64
CA VAL A 19 26.50 -36.43 49.69
C VAL A 19 26.08 -35.02 50.02
N VAL A 20 25.57 -34.79 51.22
CA VAL A 20 25.17 -33.51 51.76
C VAL A 20 26.42 -32.86 52.43
N ALA A 21 26.83 -31.70 51.92
CA ALA A 21 27.72 -30.82 52.65
C ALA A 21 26.96 -29.54 53.03
N GLY A 22 26.68 -29.40 54.29
CA GLY A 22 26.01 -28.22 54.83
C GLY A 22 26.97 -27.03 54.93
N CYS A 23 26.51 -25.86 54.50
CA CYS A 23 27.05 -24.56 54.91
C CYS A 23 25.92 -23.71 55.46
N ALA A 24 26.11 -23.23 56.68
CA ALA A 24 25.19 -22.39 57.42
C ALA A 24 25.04 -21.01 56.74
N SER A 25 23.84 -20.58 56.52
CA SER A 25 23.51 -19.22 56.09
C SER A 25 22.84 -18.44 57.23
N SER A 26 23.45 -17.30 57.57
CA SER A 26 22.89 -16.30 58.50
C SER A 26 21.67 -15.60 57.89
N PRO A 27 20.67 -15.20 58.68
CA PRO A 27 19.47 -14.55 58.15
C PRO A 27 19.76 -13.07 57.77
N VAL A 28 19.50 -12.73 56.49
CA VAL A 28 19.44 -11.34 56.04
C VAL A 28 18.05 -10.80 56.37
N SER A 29 18.03 -9.80 57.23
CA SER A 29 16.82 -9.04 57.58
C SER A 29 16.42 -8.12 56.41
N THR A 30 15.35 -8.42 55.72
CA THR A 30 14.76 -7.53 54.72
C THR A 30 13.87 -6.52 55.43
N SER A 31 14.35 -5.30 55.56
CA SER A 31 13.51 -4.14 55.91
C SER A 31 12.65 -3.78 54.72
N VAL A 32 11.34 -3.96 54.86
CA VAL A 32 10.33 -3.47 53.91
C VAL A 32 10.25 -1.95 54.07
N THR A 33 10.74 -1.21 53.08
CA THR A 33 10.55 0.25 53.01
C THR A 33 9.11 0.50 52.49
N PRO A 34 8.34 1.41 53.13
CA PRO A 34 7.02 1.74 52.66
C PRO A 34 7.07 2.39 51.27
N ALA A 35 6.14 2.01 50.38
CA ALA A 35 6.00 2.59 49.05
C ALA A 35 5.88 4.11 49.17
N ALA A 36 6.80 4.81 48.53
CA ALA A 36 6.74 6.25 48.35
C ALA A 36 5.44 6.61 47.59
N SER A 37 4.63 7.47 48.18
CA SER A 37 3.47 8.10 47.55
C SER A 37 3.89 8.77 46.27
N ALA A 38 3.25 8.38 45.16
CA ALA A 38 3.43 8.96 43.84
C ALA A 38 3.17 10.47 43.89
N SER A 39 4.19 11.27 43.62
CA SER A 39 4.05 12.69 43.41
C SER A 39 3.27 12.95 42.12
N THR A 40 2.13 13.62 42.21
CA THR A 40 1.35 14.15 41.08
C THR A 40 2.03 15.40 40.50
N GLY A 41 3.25 15.24 39.94
CA GLY A 41 3.82 16.24 39.05
C GLY A 41 3.30 16.03 37.61
N PRO A 42 3.32 17.05 36.75
CA PRO A 42 2.92 16.88 35.38
C PRO A 42 3.76 15.76 34.75
N LEU A 43 3.07 14.75 34.17
CA LEU A 43 3.70 13.62 33.50
C LEU A 43 4.65 14.16 32.42
N SER A 44 5.94 13.95 32.55
CA SER A 44 6.89 14.26 31.48
C SER A 44 6.46 13.52 30.22
N ALA A 45 6.40 14.24 29.09
CA ALA A 45 6.02 13.65 27.80
C ALA A 45 6.88 12.41 27.55
N PRO A 46 6.26 11.25 27.25
CA PRO A 46 7.02 10.05 26.92
C PRO A 46 7.86 10.34 25.66
N GLY A 47 9.13 9.91 25.65
CA GLY A 47 10.01 10.06 24.50
C GLY A 47 9.59 9.20 23.30
N TYR A 48 10.37 9.26 22.23
CA TYR A 48 10.22 8.42 21.04
C TYR A 48 10.11 6.94 21.40
N ARG A 49 9.20 6.26 20.74
CA ARG A 49 8.94 4.83 20.90
C ARG A 49 9.21 4.10 19.57
N PRO A 50 10.26 3.26 19.51
CA PRO A 50 10.70 2.64 18.25
C PRO A 50 9.61 1.82 17.54
N GLU A 51 8.70 1.20 18.28
CA GLU A 51 7.62 0.37 17.72
C GLU A 51 6.64 1.13 16.82
N PHE A 52 6.66 2.47 16.83
CA PHE A 52 5.89 3.31 15.90
C PHE A 52 6.65 3.62 14.61
N GLY A 53 7.92 3.20 14.50
CA GLY A 53 8.73 3.35 13.30
C GLY A 53 9.33 4.72 13.09
N THR A 54 9.80 4.98 11.87
CA THR A 54 10.60 6.16 11.54
C THR A 54 10.06 6.96 10.33
N MET A 55 8.75 6.84 10.00
CA MET A 55 8.13 7.58 8.89
C MET A 55 7.76 9.01 9.30
N TRP A 56 8.75 9.87 9.52
CA TRP A 56 8.57 11.24 10.00
C TRP A 56 8.00 12.18 8.95
N THR A 57 7.22 13.16 9.40
CA THR A 57 6.81 14.27 8.53
C THR A 57 7.91 15.33 8.44
N PHE A 58 7.94 16.08 7.34
CA PHE A 58 8.97 17.12 7.12
C PHE A 58 8.82 18.36 8.01
N ASP A 59 7.66 18.57 8.59
CA ASP A 59 7.39 19.64 9.56
C ASP A 59 7.72 19.25 11.02
N ALA A 60 8.02 17.96 11.28
CA ALA A 60 8.38 17.47 12.61
C ALA A 60 9.46 16.37 12.55
N PRO A 61 10.65 16.62 11.95
CA PRO A 61 11.75 15.65 11.93
C PRO A 61 12.36 15.51 13.33
N PRO A 62 12.79 14.29 13.74
CA PRO A 62 13.33 14.05 15.09
C PRO A 62 14.82 14.41 15.19
N LEU A 63 15.19 15.68 14.99
CA LEU A 63 16.58 16.12 14.86
C LEU A 63 17.46 15.71 16.06
N ALA A 64 16.94 15.81 17.30
CA ALA A 64 17.68 15.41 18.49
C ALA A 64 17.95 13.89 18.51
N TYR A 65 17.03 13.07 18.04
CA TYR A 65 17.22 11.63 17.89
C TYR A 65 18.27 11.33 16.82
N TRP A 66 18.21 11.96 15.66
CA TRP A 66 19.22 11.77 14.60
C TRP A 66 20.61 12.23 15.02
N GLN A 67 20.71 13.37 15.73
CA GLN A 67 22.00 13.83 16.28
C GLN A 67 22.58 12.78 17.25
N LYS A 68 21.75 12.22 18.12
CA LYS A 68 22.21 11.20 19.09
C LYS A 68 22.59 9.89 18.42
N THR A 69 21.80 9.45 17.42
CA THR A 69 21.91 8.11 16.83
C THR A 69 22.95 8.08 15.70
N TYR A 70 22.99 9.12 14.88
CA TYR A 70 23.83 9.16 13.68
C TYR A 70 24.92 10.23 13.73
N GLY A 71 24.95 11.07 14.76
CA GLY A 71 25.84 12.25 14.79
C GLY A 71 25.50 13.28 13.69
N PHE A 72 24.23 13.33 13.25
CA PHE A 72 23.76 14.16 12.16
C PHE A 72 22.43 14.84 12.49
N ALA A 73 22.39 16.15 12.40
CA ALA A 73 21.18 16.96 12.48
C ALA A 73 21.15 17.94 11.30
N PRO A 74 20.37 17.66 10.24
CA PRO A 74 20.31 18.54 9.08
C PRO A 74 19.68 19.89 9.41
N ASP A 75 20.12 20.91 8.72
CA ASP A 75 19.49 22.22 8.76
C ASP A 75 18.20 22.26 7.89
N GLN A 76 17.46 23.36 7.98
CA GLN A 76 16.23 23.53 7.21
C GLN A 76 16.50 23.54 5.70
N LYS A 77 17.65 24.04 5.26
CA LYS A 77 18.03 24.06 3.84
C LYS A 77 18.18 22.65 3.27
N TRP A 78 18.82 21.75 4.04
CA TRP A 78 18.94 20.33 3.67
C TRP A 78 17.56 19.68 3.59
N LEU A 79 16.70 19.89 4.60
CA LEU A 79 15.35 19.33 4.64
C LEU A 79 14.49 19.83 3.45
N ASP A 80 14.56 21.11 3.15
CA ASP A 80 13.83 21.70 2.02
C ASP A 80 14.35 21.18 0.68
N HIS A 81 15.67 21.05 0.52
CA HIS A 81 16.29 20.51 -0.68
C HIS A 81 15.81 19.08 -0.96
N VAL A 82 15.90 18.18 0.00
CA VAL A 82 15.51 16.77 -0.21
C VAL A 82 13.99 16.61 -0.36
N ARG A 83 13.20 17.48 0.29
CA ARG A 83 11.73 17.53 0.12
C ARG A 83 11.36 17.96 -1.29
N LEU A 84 11.97 19.03 -1.81
CA LEU A 84 11.69 19.59 -3.13
C LEU A 84 12.26 18.73 -4.27
N ALA A 85 13.36 18.00 -4.03
CA ALA A 85 13.88 17.03 -4.98
C ALA A 85 13.03 15.76 -5.10
N SER A 86 12.21 15.44 -4.08
CA SER A 86 11.36 14.26 -4.07
C SER A 86 9.96 14.58 -4.57
N VAL A 87 9.41 13.73 -5.44
CA VAL A 87 8.09 13.90 -6.06
C VAL A 87 7.26 12.63 -5.96
N ARG A 88 5.93 12.79 -6.02
CA ARG A 88 4.96 11.71 -5.88
C ARG A 88 4.31 11.38 -7.21
N LEU A 89 4.40 10.13 -7.66
CA LEU A 89 3.56 9.53 -8.70
C LEU A 89 2.17 9.17 -8.14
N PRO A 90 1.17 8.87 -8.97
CA PRO A 90 -0.18 8.48 -8.49
C PRO A 90 -0.19 7.30 -7.51
N ASN A 91 0.75 6.39 -7.60
CA ASN A 91 0.84 5.14 -6.81
C ASN A 91 2.22 4.84 -6.23
N CYS A 92 3.21 5.68 -6.51
CA CYS A 92 4.62 5.46 -6.16
C CYS A 92 5.30 6.77 -5.74
N SER A 93 6.56 6.64 -5.34
CA SER A 93 7.50 7.72 -5.10
C SER A 93 8.45 7.89 -6.28
N SER A 94 9.14 9.02 -6.33
CA SER A 94 10.17 9.32 -7.33
C SER A 94 10.98 10.55 -6.91
N SER A 95 12.03 10.87 -7.65
CA SER A 95 12.84 12.06 -7.37
C SER A 95 13.43 12.66 -8.64
N PHE A 96 13.60 13.98 -8.66
CA PHE A 96 14.45 14.65 -9.65
C PHE A 96 15.92 14.28 -9.39
N VAL A 97 16.62 13.86 -10.45
CA VAL A 97 18.02 13.38 -10.39
C VAL A 97 18.94 14.08 -11.39
N SER A 98 18.47 15.14 -12.05
CA SER A 98 19.29 15.98 -12.91
C SER A 98 18.75 17.41 -12.97
N PRO A 99 19.59 18.41 -13.36
CA PRO A 99 19.16 19.78 -13.59
C PRO A 99 18.25 19.93 -14.82
N ASN A 100 18.09 18.88 -15.63
CA ASN A 100 17.28 18.88 -16.84
C ASN A 100 16.01 18.02 -16.69
N GLY A 101 15.51 17.92 -15.47
CA GLY A 101 14.19 17.33 -15.19
C GLY A 101 14.09 15.82 -15.28
N LEU A 102 15.24 15.07 -15.30
CA LEU A 102 15.19 13.62 -15.16
C LEU A 102 14.57 13.25 -13.80
N ILE A 103 13.67 12.26 -13.84
CA ILE A 103 13.00 11.69 -12.68
C ILE A 103 13.32 10.20 -12.62
N LEU A 104 13.83 9.75 -11.49
CA LEU A 104 14.07 8.34 -11.21
C LEU A 104 12.89 7.74 -10.43
N THR A 105 12.44 6.58 -10.87
CA THR A 105 11.42 5.74 -10.19
C THR A 105 11.65 4.27 -10.53
N ASN A 106 10.77 3.36 -10.07
CA ASN A 106 10.86 1.94 -10.41
C ASN A 106 10.26 1.63 -11.78
N HIS A 107 10.71 0.52 -12.37
CA HIS A 107 10.13 -0.08 -13.57
C HIS A 107 8.64 -0.37 -13.35
N HIS A 108 8.28 -1.06 -12.27
CA HIS A 108 6.91 -1.40 -11.97
C HIS A 108 6.00 -0.17 -11.76
N CYS A 109 6.55 0.98 -11.33
CA CYS A 109 5.85 2.25 -11.21
C CYS A 109 5.58 2.91 -12.57
N ALA A 110 6.50 2.76 -13.53
CA ALA A 110 6.39 3.30 -14.88
C ALA A 110 5.67 2.35 -15.85
N ARG A 111 5.34 1.11 -15.42
CA ARG A 111 4.81 0.04 -16.27
C ARG A 111 3.59 0.46 -17.10
N GLY A 112 2.63 1.18 -16.49
CA GLY A 112 1.45 1.66 -17.21
C GLY A 112 1.77 2.66 -18.32
N CYS A 113 2.76 3.54 -18.13
CA CYS A 113 3.26 4.40 -19.20
C CYS A 113 3.96 3.58 -20.27
N THR A 114 4.88 2.68 -19.86
CA THR A 114 5.64 1.83 -20.78
C THR A 114 4.74 1.04 -21.72
N ASP A 115 3.67 0.43 -21.18
CA ASP A 115 2.64 -0.25 -21.96
C ASP A 115 1.93 0.67 -22.94
N ALA A 116 1.47 1.83 -22.44
CA ALA A 116 0.70 2.80 -23.24
C ALA A 116 1.49 3.43 -24.40
N VAL A 117 2.83 3.54 -24.28
CA VAL A 117 3.69 4.13 -25.33
C VAL A 117 4.38 3.08 -26.19
N SER A 118 4.19 1.80 -25.92
CA SER A 118 4.71 0.69 -26.72
C SER A 118 4.05 0.67 -28.11
N PRO A 119 4.81 0.54 -29.20
CA PRO A 119 4.27 0.33 -30.53
C PRO A 119 3.47 -0.98 -30.62
N ARG A 120 2.55 -1.08 -31.56
CA ARG A 120 1.74 -2.30 -31.75
C ARG A 120 2.55 -3.55 -32.06
N ASP A 121 3.69 -3.39 -32.67
CA ASP A 121 4.63 -4.43 -33.12
C ASP A 121 5.82 -4.64 -32.18
N SER A 122 5.93 -3.85 -31.09
CA SER A 122 7.04 -3.94 -30.13
C SER A 122 6.55 -3.60 -28.73
N ASN A 123 6.81 -4.49 -27.77
CA ASN A 123 6.45 -4.29 -26.35
C ASN A 123 7.68 -3.85 -25.56
N TYR A 124 7.72 -2.58 -25.16
CA TYR A 124 8.83 -2.03 -24.36
C TYR A 124 8.97 -2.65 -22.96
N ILE A 125 7.93 -3.29 -22.44
CA ILE A 125 8.03 -4.08 -21.21
C ILE A 125 8.95 -5.29 -21.43
N GLU A 126 8.85 -5.95 -22.59
CA GLU A 126 9.64 -7.13 -22.92
C GLU A 126 11.03 -6.78 -23.49
N THR A 127 11.13 -5.69 -24.25
CA THR A 127 12.35 -5.35 -25.02
C THR A 127 13.23 -4.30 -24.35
N GLY A 128 12.70 -3.65 -23.29
CA GLY A 128 13.28 -2.42 -22.76
C GLY A 128 13.19 -1.24 -23.76
N PHE A 129 13.44 -0.05 -23.27
CA PHE A 129 13.51 1.16 -24.08
C PHE A 129 14.58 2.10 -23.52
N ALA A 130 15.34 2.76 -24.39
CA ALA A 130 16.24 3.85 -24.04
C ALA A 130 16.24 4.89 -25.17
N ALA A 131 15.88 6.13 -24.85
CA ALA A 131 15.88 7.25 -25.79
C ALA A 131 17.29 7.65 -26.17
N GLY A 132 17.60 7.67 -27.44
CA GLY A 132 18.90 8.12 -27.97
C GLY A 132 19.12 9.64 -27.78
N ASN A 133 18.03 10.40 -27.89
CA ASN A 133 18.02 11.87 -27.74
C ASN A 133 16.66 12.33 -27.17
N LEU A 134 16.49 13.63 -26.92
CA LEU A 134 15.25 14.20 -26.34
C LEU A 134 14.02 13.97 -27.22
N ALA A 135 14.18 13.95 -28.55
CA ALA A 135 13.04 13.76 -29.47
C ALA A 135 12.50 12.31 -29.46
N ASP A 136 13.30 11.36 -29.00
CA ASP A 136 12.89 9.95 -28.88
C ASP A 136 12.07 9.69 -27.62
N GLU A 137 12.09 10.60 -26.63
CA GLU A 137 11.41 10.43 -25.36
C GLU A 137 9.88 10.37 -25.56
N LYS A 138 9.21 9.37 -24.97
CA LYS A 138 7.80 9.03 -25.25
C LYS A 138 6.86 9.63 -24.21
N LYS A 139 5.90 10.47 -24.63
CA LYS A 139 4.95 11.11 -23.73
C LYS A 139 4.03 10.07 -23.08
N CYS A 140 4.00 10.04 -21.75
CA CYS A 140 3.17 9.17 -20.93
C CYS A 140 1.75 9.72 -20.80
N PRO A 141 0.72 9.06 -21.36
CA PRO A 141 -0.65 9.57 -21.27
C PRO A 141 -1.16 9.59 -19.83
N GLY A 142 -1.62 10.75 -19.36
CA GLY A 142 -2.27 10.90 -18.05
C GLY A 142 -1.37 10.74 -16.83
N LEU A 143 -0.08 10.46 -17.01
CA LEU A 143 0.87 10.38 -15.90
C LEU A 143 1.29 11.78 -15.43
N TYR A 144 1.45 11.94 -14.13
CA TYR A 144 1.92 13.18 -13.52
C TYR A 144 2.78 12.90 -12.29
N VAL A 145 3.53 13.92 -11.85
CA VAL A 145 4.15 13.95 -10.52
C VAL A 145 3.73 15.20 -9.77
N ASP A 146 3.58 15.04 -8.44
CA ASP A 146 3.28 16.10 -7.49
C ASP A 146 4.53 16.40 -6.64
N GLN A 147 5.02 17.63 -6.67
CA GLN A 147 6.10 18.15 -5.83
C GLN A 147 5.51 18.85 -4.60
N LEU A 148 5.87 18.42 -3.40
CA LEU A 148 5.39 19.04 -2.16
C LEU A 148 6.07 20.40 -1.92
N ILE A 149 5.32 21.48 -2.05
CA ILE A 149 5.81 22.85 -1.91
C ILE A 149 5.76 23.33 -0.46
N SER A 150 4.64 23.09 0.24
CA SER A 150 4.48 23.54 1.62
C SER A 150 3.52 22.66 2.42
N ILE A 151 3.69 22.69 3.74
CA ILE A 151 2.82 22.08 4.74
C ILE A 151 2.35 23.19 5.68
N GLU A 152 1.05 23.27 5.94
CA GLU A 152 0.45 24.27 6.82
C GLU A 152 -0.50 23.57 7.80
N PRO A 153 -0.40 23.80 9.13
CA PRO A 153 -1.34 23.27 10.10
C PRO A 153 -2.71 23.92 9.93
N VAL A 154 -3.78 23.09 9.85
CA VAL A 154 -5.18 23.55 9.72
C VAL A 154 -6.10 22.89 10.74
N THR A 155 -5.52 22.28 11.79
CA THR A 155 -6.25 21.52 12.81
C THR A 155 -7.37 22.34 13.47
N ASP A 156 -7.06 23.56 13.93
CA ASP A 156 -8.03 24.40 14.63
C ASP A 156 -9.18 24.81 13.71
N ARG A 157 -8.87 25.09 12.45
CA ARG A 157 -9.87 25.42 11.43
C ARG A 157 -10.82 24.25 11.16
N VAL A 158 -10.30 23.01 11.10
CA VAL A 158 -11.12 21.80 10.91
C VAL A 158 -11.97 21.57 12.15
N ARG A 159 -11.40 21.63 13.34
CA ARG A 159 -12.11 21.37 14.60
C ARG A 159 -13.22 22.37 14.87
N ALA A 160 -12.99 23.66 14.64
CA ALA A 160 -13.99 24.71 14.85
C ALA A 160 -15.25 24.54 13.99
N ALA A 161 -15.15 23.84 12.86
CA ALA A 161 -16.28 23.60 11.98
C ALA A 161 -17.10 22.36 12.35
N ILE A 162 -16.65 21.53 13.32
CA ILE A 162 -17.31 20.30 13.73
C ILE A 162 -18.11 20.58 15.02
N THR A 163 -19.40 20.91 14.86
CA THR A 163 -20.32 21.26 15.95
C THR A 163 -21.42 20.22 16.13
N GLY A 164 -21.56 19.26 15.24
CA GLY A 164 -22.57 18.21 15.27
C GLY A 164 -22.45 17.32 16.51
N THR A 165 -23.58 16.80 16.96
CA THR A 165 -23.66 15.95 18.15
C THR A 165 -23.57 14.47 17.84
N THR A 166 -23.97 14.08 16.64
CA THR A 166 -23.91 12.67 16.19
C THR A 166 -22.65 12.38 15.38
N PRO A 167 -22.14 11.14 15.39
CA PRO A 167 -21.02 10.72 14.56
C PRO A 167 -21.22 11.00 13.06
N ALA A 168 -22.43 10.81 12.55
CA ALA A 168 -22.76 11.07 11.15
C ALA A 168 -22.67 12.57 10.80
N GLU A 169 -23.21 13.45 11.65
CA GLU A 169 -23.07 14.90 11.47
C GLU A 169 -21.61 15.34 11.53
N GLN A 170 -20.86 14.85 12.50
CA GLN A 170 -19.43 15.16 12.64
C GLN A 170 -18.63 14.72 11.41
N ALA A 171 -18.89 13.52 10.87
CA ALA A 171 -18.26 13.03 9.66
C ALA A 171 -18.62 13.90 8.44
N ALA A 172 -19.87 14.28 8.28
CA ALA A 172 -20.33 15.15 7.20
C ALA A 172 -19.71 16.56 7.28
N GLN A 173 -19.69 17.17 8.45
CA GLN A 173 -19.09 18.49 8.68
C GLN A 173 -17.56 18.46 8.44
N ARG A 174 -16.88 17.40 8.88
CA ARG A 174 -15.46 17.20 8.61
C ARG A 174 -15.19 17.13 7.10
N ALA A 175 -15.94 16.31 6.36
CA ALA A 175 -15.80 16.22 4.91
C ALA A 175 -16.05 17.58 4.22
N ALA A 176 -17.06 18.32 4.66
CA ALA A 176 -17.40 19.62 4.11
C ALA A 176 -16.30 20.67 4.33
N ILE A 177 -15.76 20.77 5.56
CA ILE A 177 -14.71 21.75 5.86
C ILE A 177 -13.39 21.39 5.16
N VAL A 178 -13.02 20.10 5.13
CA VAL A 178 -11.84 19.63 4.39
C VAL A 178 -11.96 19.99 2.90
N GLY A 179 -13.09 19.68 2.27
CA GLY A 179 -13.34 20.05 0.88
C GLY A 179 -13.27 21.56 0.62
N ARG A 180 -13.81 22.37 1.53
CA ARG A 180 -13.75 23.84 1.46
C ARG A 180 -12.32 24.35 1.53
N ILE A 181 -11.52 23.90 2.51
CA ILE A 181 -10.11 24.29 2.66
C ILE A 181 -9.30 23.95 1.38
N GLN A 182 -9.51 22.78 0.82
CA GLN A 182 -8.85 22.36 -0.41
C GLN A 182 -9.26 23.23 -1.60
N THR A 183 -10.55 23.50 -1.76
CA THR A 183 -11.06 24.34 -2.86
C THR A 183 -10.56 25.76 -2.79
N GLU A 184 -10.62 26.40 -1.61
CA GLU A 184 -10.10 27.75 -1.39
C GLU A 184 -8.59 27.84 -1.68
N CYS A 185 -7.84 26.84 -1.25
CA CYS A 185 -6.41 26.76 -1.53
C CYS A 185 -6.14 26.61 -3.04
N MET A 186 -6.83 25.73 -3.75
CA MET A 186 -6.67 25.55 -5.20
C MET A 186 -7.02 26.84 -5.96
N GLN A 187 -8.09 27.52 -5.58
CA GLN A 187 -8.53 28.77 -6.23
C GLN A 187 -7.56 29.91 -6.00
N SER A 188 -6.97 30.01 -4.79
CA SER A 188 -6.08 31.12 -4.43
C SER A 188 -4.64 30.93 -4.91
N THR A 189 -4.18 29.69 -5.09
CA THR A 189 -2.76 29.39 -5.38
C THR A 189 -2.51 28.78 -6.75
N GLY A 190 -3.53 28.20 -7.39
CA GLY A 190 -3.37 27.38 -8.60
C GLY A 190 -2.68 26.03 -8.36
N LEU A 191 -2.36 25.69 -7.10
CA LEU A 191 -1.69 24.44 -6.73
C LEU A 191 -2.71 23.33 -6.47
N THR A 192 -2.26 22.08 -6.52
CA THR A 192 -3.04 20.94 -6.02
C THR A 192 -2.97 20.94 -4.49
N CYS A 193 -4.12 21.00 -3.83
CA CYS A 193 -4.22 21.12 -2.38
C CYS A 193 -4.87 19.90 -1.76
N GLN A 194 -4.28 19.36 -0.69
CA GLN A 194 -4.76 18.19 0.03
C GLN A 194 -4.71 18.44 1.54
N VAL A 195 -5.83 18.32 2.23
CA VAL A 195 -5.85 18.25 3.70
C VAL A 195 -5.54 16.83 4.12
N VAL A 196 -4.47 16.65 4.86
CA VAL A 196 -3.98 15.35 5.36
C VAL A 196 -4.37 15.21 6.83
N SER A 197 -5.05 14.10 7.15
CA SER A 197 -5.34 13.72 8.51
C SER A 197 -4.18 12.90 9.07
N LEU A 198 -3.54 13.37 10.12
CA LEU A 198 -2.44 12.73 10.83
C LEU A 198 -2.91 12.29 12.21
N TYR A 199 -2.25 11.28 12.79
CA TYR A 199 -2.62 10.72 14.11
C TYR A 199 -4.11 10.36 14.18
N GLN A 200 -4.67 9.78 13.10
CA GLN A 200 -6.08 9.40 12.97
C GLN A 200 -7.08 10.57 13.26
N GLY A 201 -6.71 11.81 12.89
CA GLY A 201 -7.48 13.01 13.14
C GLY A 201 -7.05 13.80 14.38
N GLY A 202 -5.97 13.37 15.06
CA GLY A 202 -5.33 14.16 16.11
C GLY A 202 -4.75 15.49 15.59
N MET A 203 -4.36 15.52 14.31
CA MET A 203 -3.83 16.71 13.62
C MET A 203 -4.29 16.72 12.16
N TYR A 204 -4.47 17.92 11.59
CA TYR A 204 -4.77 18.15 10.19
C TYR A 204 -3.76 19.14 9.61
N SER A 205 -3.18 18.81 8.46
CA SER A 205 -2.22 19.67 7.73
C SER A 205 -2.64 19.83 6.29
N LEU A 206 -2.56 21.04 5.75
CA LEU A 206 -2.78 21.35 4.34
C LEU A 206 -1.46 21.24 3.58
N TYR A 207 -1.40 20.25 2.69
CA TYR A 207 -0.27 20.00 1.79
C TYR A 207 -0.55 20.64 0.45
N ARG A 208 0.39 21.47 -0.05
CA ARG A 208 0.30 22.13 -1.35
C ARG A 208 1.31 21.52 -2.30
N TYR A 209 0.84 21.07 -3.47
CA TYR A 209 1.67 20.41 -4.47
C TYR A 209 1.67 21.18 -5.77
N LYS A 210 2.86 21.34 -6.38
CA LYS A 210 2.99 21.70 -7.78
C LYS A 210 2.94 20.43 -8.61
N ARG A 211 2.01 20.37 -9.58
CA ARG A 211 1.83 19.23 -10.47
C ARG A 211 2.53 19.45 -11.80
N TYR A 212 3.25 18.43 -12.25
CA TYR A 212 3.83 18.36 -13.58
C TYR A 212 3.19 17.20 -14.34
N SER A 213 2.49 17.46 -15.45
CA SER A 213 1.66 16.51 -16.19
C SER A 213 2.19 16.15 -17.58
N ASP A 214 3.26 16.79 -18.06
CA ASP A 214 3.99 16.36 -19.26
C ASP A 214 5.21 15.55 -18.83
N LEU A 215 5.01 14.24 -18.64
CA LEU A 215 6.08 13.31 -18.34
C LEU A 215 6.35 12.44 -19.57
N ARG A 216 7.65 12.19 -19.84
CA ARG A 216 8.08 11.36 -20.95
C ARG A 216 8.99 10.24 -20.46
N LEU A 217 8.77 9.04 -21.01
CA LEU A 217 9.63 7.88 -20.77
C LEU A 217 10.97 8.10 -21.46
N VAL A 218 12.05 8.04 -20.68
CA VAL A 218 13.42 8.18 -21.15
C VAL A 218 14.11 6.84 -21.27
N MET A 219 13.93 5.99 -20.23
CA MET A 219 14.54 4.67 -20.20
C MET A 219 13.76 3.74 -19.28
N VAL A 220 13.65 2.49 -19.70
CA VAL A 220 13.14 1.38 -18.90
C VAL A 220 13.86 0.09 -19.36
N PRO A 221 14.37 -0.76 -18.44
CA PRO A 221 14.93 -2.07 -18.79
C PRO A 221 13.82 -3.05 -19.15
N GLU A 222 14.18 -4.22 -19.63
CA GLU A 222 13.28 -5.37 -19.83
C GLU A 222 12.71 -5.83 -18.48
N GLU A 223 11.45 -6.27 -18.45
CA GLU A 223 10.81 -6.80 -17.25
C GLU A 223 11.58 -7.97 -16.62
N GLN A 224 12.17 -8.84 -17.45
CA GLN A 224 12.94 -9.99 -17.00
C GLN A 224 14.12 -9.64 -16.08
N ILE A 225 14.72 -8.46 -16.22
CA ILE A 225 15.78 -7.97 -15.32
C ILE A 225 15.25 -7.00 -14.27
N ALA A 226 14.13 -6.29 -14.54
CA ALA A 226 13.53 -5.39 -13.59
C ALA A 226 12.73 -6.13 -12.50
N SER A 227 12.38 -7.40 -12.76
CA SER A 227 11.65 -8.28 -11.84
C SER A 227 12.22 -9.70 -11.92
N PHE A 228 13.54 -9.82 -11.83
CA PHE A 228 14.25 -11.09 -11.92
C PHE A 228 13.89 -12.02 -10.77
N GLY A 229 13.57 -13.27 -11.07
CA GLY A 229 13.06 -14.24 -10.11
C GLY A 229 11.54 -14.15 -9.86
N GLY A 230 10.87 -13.13 -10.40
CA GLY A 230 9.41 -12.99 -10.40
C GLY A 230 8.76 -13.13 -9.02
N ASP A 231 7.55 -13.73 -8.98
CA ASP A 231 6.84 -13.94 -7.71
C ASP A 231 7.62 -14.78 -6.67
N PRO A 232 8.38 -15.83 -7.01
CA PRO A 232 9.23 -16.54 -6.04
C PRO A 232 10.19 -15.63 -5.26
N ASP A 233 10.84 -14.68 -5.91
CA ASP A 233 11.82 -13.79 -5.28
C ASP A 233 11.21 -12.48 -4.73
N ASN A 234 9.95 -12.18 -5.03
CA ASN A 234 9.25 -11.00 -4.50
C ASN A 234 9.16 -11.05 -2.96
N PHE A 235 9.53 -9.96 -2.29
CA PHE A 235 9.73 -9.84 -0.84
C PHE A 235 10.80 -10.77 -0.25
N THR A 236 11.84 -11.11 -1.01
CA THR A 236 12.95 -11.91 -0.50
C THR A 236 14.27 -11.17 -0.63
N TYR A 237 15.31 -11.68 0.02
CA TYR A 237 16.69 -11.23 -0.12
C TYR A 237 17.64 -12.42 0.13
N PRO A 238 18.76 -12.60 -0.58
CA PRO A 238 19.36 -11.68 -1.58
C PRO A 238 18.52 -11.49 -2.83
N ARG A 239 18.57 -10.28 -3.42
CA ARG A 239 17.80 -9.86 -4.58
C ARG A 239 18.73 -9.40 -5.70
N TYR A 240 18.27 -9.49 -6.96
CA TYR A 240 19.06 -9.14 -8.16
C TYR A 240 18.20 -8.47 -9.22
N ASP A 241 17.57 -7.34 -8.88
CA ASP A 241 16.63 -6.64 -9.76
C ASP A 241 17.17 -5.29 -10.22
N LEU A 242 16.97 -4.99 -11.49
CA LEU A 242 17.14 -3.63 -12.01
C LEU A 242 15.76 -2.95 -12.09
N ASP A 243 15.06 -2.89 -10.96
CA ASP A 243 13.72 -2.29 -10.92
C ASP A 243 13.80 -0.75 -10.91
N MET A 244 14.12 -0.19 -12.08
CA MET A 244 14.27 1.25 -12.27
C MET A 244 13.64 1.72 -13.58
N ALA A 245 13.22 2.97 -13.61
CA ALA A 245 12.82 3.69 -14.81
C ALA A 245 13.22 5.15 -14.71
N LEU A 246 13.55 5.75 -15.84
CA LEU A 246 13.78 7.18 -15.97
C LEU A 246 12.67 7.81 -16.78
N LEU A 247 12.06 8.81 -16.20
CA LEU A 247 11.13 9.73 -16.85
C LEU A 247 11.80 11.12 -16.95
N ARG A 248 11.23 12.00 -17.74
CA ARG A 248 11.59 13.43 -17.73
C ARG A 248 10.33 14.29 -17.66
N ALA A 249 10.35 15.28 -16.77
CA ALA A 249 9.33 16.31 -16.74
C ALA A 249 9.60 17.37 -17.81
N TYR A 250 8.53 17.81 -18.47
CA TYR A 250 8.54 18.87 -19.46
C TYR A 250 7.62 20.00 -19.01
N ASP A 251 8.02 21.22 -19.37
CA ASP A 251 7.19 22.41 -19.26
C ASP A 251 7.25 23.17 -20.60
N ASN A 252 6.10 23.56 -21.15
CA ASN A 252 6.00 24.21 -22.44
C ASN A 252 6.80 23.50 -23.56
N ASN A 253 6.72 22.16 -23.59
CA ASN A 253 7.43 21.27 -24.53
C ASN A 253 8.97 21.33 -24.47
N ALA A 254 9.57 21.88 -23.41
CA ALA A 254 10.98 21.84 -23.12
C ALA A 254 11.25 21.06 -21.82
N PRO A 255 12.42 20.43 -21.64
CA PRO A 255 12.77 19.83 -20.37
C PRO A 255 12.63 20.81 -19.22
N LEU A 256 12.04 20.36 -18.10
CA LEU A 256 11.95 21.13 -16.88
C LEU A 256 13.36 21.32 -16.28
N HIS A 257 13.64 22.50 -15.72
CA HIS A 257 14.86 22.75 -14.96
C HIS A 257 14.53 22.92 -13.47
N PRO A 258 14.45 21.80 -12.69
CA PRO A 258 14.18 21.89 -11.26
C PRO A 258 15.36 22.55 -10.53
N THR A 259 15.07 23.45 -9.58
CA THR A 259 16.09 24.05 -8.70
C THR A 259 16.70 23.00 -7.78
N ASP A 260 15.88 22.05 -7.32
CA ASP A 260 16.27 21.01 -6.38
C ASP A 260 16.18 19.64 -7.06
N TYR A 261 17.32 18.95 -7.10
CA TYR A 261 17.46 17.57 -7.59
C TYR A 261 18.57 16.85 -6.82
N LEU A 262 18.47 15.54 -6.68
CA LEU A 262 19.46 14.73 -5.97
C LEU A 262 20.68 14.47 -6.87
N ARG A 263 21.86 14.80 -6.38
CA ARG A 263 23.12 14.45 -7.06
C ARG A 263 23.38 12.95 -6.91
N TRP A 264 23.98 12.37 -7.92
CA TRP A 264 24.33 10.95 -7.94
C TRP A 264 25.58 10.68 -7.09
N SER A 265 25.51 9.75 -6.13
CA SER A 265 26.70 9.31 -5.38
C SER A 265 27.58 8.43 -6.26
N ALA A 266 28.84 8.78 -6.37
CA ALA A 266 29.83 7.99 -7.11
C ALA A 266 30.23 6.71 -6.34
N SER A 267 30.22 6.74 -5.00
CA SER A 267 30.58 5.60 -4.15
C SER A 267 29.39 4.68 -3.85
N GLY A 268 28.16 5.20 -3.97
CA GLY A 268 26.96 4.49 -3.54
C GLY A 268 26.88 4.31 -2.02
N ALA A 269 26.18 3.26 -1.57
CA ALA A 269 25.93 2.98 -0.15
C ALA A 269 26.98 2.04 0.45
N GLY A 270 27.58 2.44 1.57
CA GLY A 270 28.54 1.65 2.34
C GLY A 270 27.92 0.93 3.55
N ASP A 271 28.52 -0.20 3.99
CA ASP A 271 28.09 -0.92 5.21
C ASP A 271 28.18 0.00 6.44
N GLY A 272 27.12 0.01 7.25
CA GLY A 272 27.02 0.87 8.43
C GLY A 272 26.72 2.34 8.14
N GLU A 273 26.62 2.75 6.89
CA GLU A 273 26.30 4.14 6.49
C GLU A 273 24.88 4.51 6.88
N ALA A 274 24.71 5.68 7.51
CA ALA A 274 23.39 6.25 7.76
C ALA A 274 22.77 6.76 6.47
N VAL A 275 21.56 6.29 6.16
CA VAL A 275 20.82 6.65 4.96
C VAL A 275 19.39 7.09 5.30
N PHE A 276 18.86 8.00 4.47
CA PHE A 276 17.51 8.52 4.61
C PHE A 276 16.71 8.16 3.36
N VAL A 277 15.51 7.60 3.56
CA VAL A 277 14.55 7.29 2.48
C VAL A 277 13.48 8.36 2.48
N ILE A 278 13.30 9.02 1.32
CA ILE A 278 12.31 10.07 1.17
C ILE A 278 11.24 9.60 0.20
N GLY A 279 10.02 9.41 0.68
CA GLY A 279 8.97 8.87 -0.16
C GLY A 279 7.57 9.01 0.41
N ASN A 280 6.62 8.41 -0.29
CA ASN A 280 5.20 8.50 0.02
C ASN A 280 4.66 7.12 0.45
N PRO A 281 4.92 6.67 1.69
CA PRO A 281 4.42 5.40 2.19
C PRO A 281 2.89 5.40 2.19
N GLY A 282 2.28 4.31 1.70
CA GLY A 282 0.85 4.21 1.46
C GLY A 282 0.02 4.30 2.73
N SER A 283 0.02 3.25 3.54
CA SER A 283 -0.72 3.26 4.81
C SER A 283 -0.14 2.26 5.80
N THR A 284 -0.02 2.67 7.07
CA THR A 284 0.25 1.82 8.23
C THR A 284 -0.98 1.76 9.14
N GLY A 285 -0.94 0.89 10.13
CA GLY A 285 -1.99 0.75 11.14
C GLY A 285 -1.41 0.67 12.54
N ARG A 286 -0.31 1.38 12.81
CA ARG A 286 0.39 1.38 14.09
C ARG A 286 -0.42 2.06 15.18
N LEU A 287 -1.28 3.00 14.79
CA LEU A 287 -2.21 3.70 15.68
C LEU A 287 -3.58 3.03 15.79
N ASN A 288 -3.83 1.93 15.07
CA ASN A 288 -5.07 1.18 15.21
C ASN A 288 -5.26 0.67 16.64
N THR A 289 -6.50 0.63 17.11
CA THR A 289 -6.85 -0.03 18.37
C THR A 289 -6.69 -1.54 18.24
N LEU A 290 -6.58 -2.22 19.38
CA LEU A 290 -6.53 -3.69 19.43
C LEU A 290 -7.74 -4.30 18.71
N ALA A 291 -8.96 -3.78 18.95
CA ALA A 291 -10.18 -4.26 18.30
C ALA A 291 -10.16 -4.13 16.76
N GLN A 292 -9.59 -3.05 16.22
CA GLN A 292 -9.41 -2.90 14.78
C GLN A 292 -8.41 -3.92 14.22
N MET A 293 -7.33 -4.19 14.93
CA MET A 293 -6.35 -5.21 14.53
C MET A 293 -6.94 -6.61 14.58
N GLU A 294 -7.73 -6.94 15.60
CA GLU A 294 -8.43 -8.22 15.72
C GLU A 294 -9.45 -8.41 14.60
N PHE A 295 -10.23 -7.37 14.24
CA PHE A 295 -11.13 -7.41 13.09
C PHE A 295 -10.36 -7.67 11.77
N LEU A 296 -9.24 -7.01 11.55
CA LEU A 296 -8.41 -7.24 10.36
C LEU A 296 -7.86 -8.67 10.33
N ARG A 297 -7.36 -9.19 11.46
CA ARG A 297 -6.82 -10.54 11.59
C ARG A 297 -7.84 -11.62 11.28
N ASP A 298 -9.05 -11.50 11.84
CA ASP A 298 -10.04 -12.57 11.89
C ASP A 298 -11.11 -12.48 10.79
N ILE A 299 -11.39 -11.28 10.28
CA ILE A 299 -12.46 -11.00 9.30
C ILE A 299 -11.90 -10.36 8.03
N GLY A 300 -11.26 -9.20 8.14
CA GLY A 300 -10.89 -8.38 6.99
C GLY A 300 -9.89 -9.08 6.06
N TYR A 301 -8.74 -9.49 6.57
CA TYR A 301 -7.70 -10.14 5.76
C TYR A 301 -8.09 -11.53 5.25
N PRO A 302 -8.73 -12.42 6.05
CA PRO A 302 -9.25 -13.68 5.50
C PRO A 302 -10.19 -13.47 4.31
N ALA A 303 -11.11 -12.51 4.40
CA ALA A 303 -12.04 -12.19 3.32
C ALA A 303 -11.31 -11.65 2.06
N THR A 304 -10.33 -10.77 2.26
CA THR A 304 -9.50 -10.22 1.18
C THR A 304 -8.69 -11.30 0.48
N LEU A 305 -8.01 -12.18 1.23
CA LEU A 305 -7.22 -13.29 0.67
C LEU A 305 -8.10 -14.28 -0.10
N ALA A 306 -9.29 -14.60 0.41
CA ALA A 306 -10.26 -15.43 -0.31
C ALA A 306 -10.69 -14.75 -1.63
N GLY A 307 -10.86 -13.42 -1.64
CA GLY A 307 -11.15 -12.63 -2.84
C GLY A 307 -10.05 -12.72 -3.89
N TYR A 308 -8.79 -12.54 -3.49
CA TYR A 308 -7.64 -12.65 -4.40
C TYR A 308 -7.49 -14.05 -4.98
N ASN A 309 -7.64 -15.10 -4.16
CA ASN A 309 -7.61 -16.49 -4.63
C ASN A 309 -8.69 -16.75 -5.67
N ARG A 310 -9.92 -16.24 -5.45
CA ARG A 310 -11.01 -16.38 -6.43
C ARG A 310 -10.67 -15.68 -7.74
N ALA A 311 -10.16 -14.44 -7.67
CA ALA A 311 -9.79 -13.68 -8.86
C ALA A 311 -8.70 -14.39 -9.68
N LEU A 312 -7.64 -14.89 -9.03
CA LEU A 312 -6.60 -15.67 -9.68
C LEU A 312 -7.12 -16.96 -10.29
N ALA A 313 -8.04 -17.67 -9.60
CA ALA A 313 -8.65 -18.89 -10.13
C ALA A 313 -9.51 -18.60 -11.37
N VAL A 314 -10.27 -17.51 -11.38
CA VAL A 314 -11.07 -17.06 -12.55
C VAL A 314 -10.17 -16.76 -13.75
N ILE A 315 -9.07 -16.05 -13.54
CA ILE A 315 -8.11 -15.75 -14.61
C ILE A 315 -7.54 -17.06 -15.19
N ARG A 316 -7.07 -17.99 -14.34
CA ARG A 316 -6.54 -19.28 -14.80
C ARG A 316 -7.58 -20.11 -15.58
N GLN A 317 -8.85 -20.09 -15.16
CA GLN A 317 -9.92 -20.74 -15.91
C GLN A 317 -10.15 -20.09 -17.27
N THR A 318 -10.02 -18.76 -17.36
CA THR A 318 -10.14 -18.04 -18.63
C THR A 318 -8.96 -18.34 -19.55
N GLU A 319 -7.75 -18.38 -19.03
CA GLU A 319 -6.51 -18.74 -19.76
C GLU A 319 -6.57 -20.16 -20.33
N ALA A 320 -7.18 -21.10 -19.60
CA ALA A 320 -7.36 -22.48 -20.05
C ALA A 320 -8.29 -22.60 -21.26
N GLN A 321 -9.20 -21.64 -21.48
CA GLN A 321 -10.08 -21.57 -22.65
C GLN A 321 -9.52 -20.71 -23.79
N ASP A 322 -8.76 -19.68 -23.45
CA ASP A 322 -8.18 -18.73 -24.40
C ASP A 322 -6.76 -18.35 -23.94
N THR A 323 -5.75 -18.94 -24.57
CA THR A 323 -4.34 -18.71 -24.23
C THR A 323 -3.90 -17.25 -24.38
N SER A 324 -4.62 -16.45 -25.21
CA SER A 324 -4.35 -15.00 -25.33
C SER A 324 -4.74 -14.23 -24.07
N ALA A 325 -5.55 -14.81 -23.19
CA ALA A 325 -5.94 -14.22 -21.90
C ALA A 325 -4.73 -14.02 -20.97
N ALA A 326 -3.72 -14.88 -21.04
CA ALA A 326 -2.50 -14.74 -20.25
C ALA A 326 -1.88 -13.33 -20.42
N ARG A 327 -1.75 -12.87 -21.66
CA ARG A 327 -1.23 -11.52 -21.96
C ARG A 327 -2.20 -10.41 -21.50
N ARG A 328 -3.51 -10.61 -21.68
CA ARG A 328 -4.53 -9.62 -21.26
C ARG A 328 -4.55 -9.39 -19.76
N TYR A 329 -4.33 -10.44 -18.97
CA TYR A 329 -4.43 -10.41 -17.51
C TYR A 329 -3.09 -10.36 -16.78
N GLN A 330 -1.96 -10.36 -17.48
CA GLN A 330 -0.60 -10.36 -16.91
C GLN A 330 -0.41 -9.31 -15.80
N ASN A 331 -0.78 -8.06 -16.09
CA ASN A 331 -0.69 -6.97 -15.11
C ASN A 331 -1.58 -7.19 -13.89
N GLN A 332 -2.77 -7.76 -14.11
CA GLN A 332 -3.71 -8.06 -13.02
C GLN A 332 -3.21 -9.22 -12.16
N VAL A 333 -2.67 -10.27 -12.77
CA VAL A 333 -2.06 -11.40 -12.06
C VAL A 333 -0.91 -10.93 -11.19
N PHE A 334 0.02 -10.15 -11.75
CA PHE A 334 1.14 -9.56 -11.00
C PHE A 334 0.66 -8.76 -9.77
N GLY A 335 -0.29 -7.85 -9.96
CA GLY A 335 -0.86 -7.05 -8.86
C GLY A 335 -1.57 -7.90 -7.79
N LEU A 336 -2.30 -8.95 -8.21
CA LEU A 336 -2.99 -9.85 -7.28
C LEU A 336 -2.01 -10.71 -6.47
N GLN A 337 -0.95 -11.25 -7.10
CA GLN A 337 0.07 -12.05 -6.43
C GLN A 337 0.84 -11.22 -5.40
N ASN A 338 1.29 -10.03 -5.79
CA ASN A 338 1.94 -9.08 -4.88
C ASN A 338 1.05 -8.73 -3.68
N SER A 339 -0.22 -8.39 -3.94
CA SER A 339 -1.19 -8.06 -2.90
C SER A 339 -1.50 -9.25 -2.00
N PHE A 340 -1.57 -10.46 -2.55
CA PHE A 340 -1.80 -11.69 -1.79
C PHE A 340 -0.66 -11.94 -0.80
N LYS A 341 0.61 -11.83 -1.22
CA LYS A 341 1.78 -11.96 -0.35
C LYS A 341 1.78 -10.90 0.74
N ALA A 342 1.58 -9.64 0.38
CA ALA A 342 1.54 -8.52 1.33
C ALA A 342 0.45 -8.73 2.41
N VAL A 343 -0.78 -9.05 2.01
CA VAL A 343 -1.90 -9.26 2.97
C VAL A 343 -1.70 -10.52 3.81
N THR A 344 -1.08 -11.58 3.25
CA THR A 344 -0.68 -12.77 4.02
C THR A 344 0.32 -12.39 5.10
N GLY A 345 1.35 -11.61 4.79
CA GLY A 345 2.33 -11.12 5.76
C GLY A 345 1.72 -10.16 6.80
N TYR A 346 0.80 -9.27 6.39
CA TYR A 346 0.07 -8.42 7.33
C TYR A 346 -0.72 -9.25 8.33
N ARG A 347 -1.45 -10.25 7.86
CA ARG A 347 -2.21 -11.17 8.72
C ARG A 347 -1.30 -11.98 9.63
N ALA A 348 -0.18 -12.49 9.13
CA ALA A 348 0.81 -13.20 9.92
C ALA A 348 1.34 -12.34 11.08
N GLY A 349 1.63 -11.06 10.84
CA GLY A 349 2.02 -10.11 11.88
C GLY A 349 0.96 -9.91 12.97
N LEU A 350 -0.33 -10.03 12.63
CA LEU A 350 -1.44 -9.94 13.60
C LEU A 350 -1.74 -11.29 14.29
N ILE A 351 -1.32 -12.42 13.74
CA ILE A 351 -1.37 -13.74 14.38
C ILE A 351 -0.23 -13.90 15.39
N ASP A 352 0.89 -13.20 15.18
CA ASP A 352 2.02 -13.23 16.12
C ASP A 352 1.59 -12.73 17.50
N SER A 353 1.58 -13.66 18.47
CA SER A 353 1.13 -13.40 19.84
C SER A 353 2.02 -12.39 20.58
N SER A 354 3.31 -12.34 20.28
CA SER A 354 4.27 -11.41 20.87
C SER A 354 3.96 -9.97 20.42
N ARG A 355 3.75 -9.75 19.11
CA ARG A 355 3.38 -8.45 18.56
C ARG A 355 2.03 -7.97 19.11
N MET A 356 1.03 -8.85 19.16
CA MET A 356 -0.27 -8.52 19.72
C MET A 356 -0.23 -8.27 21.23
N ALA A 357 0.65 -8.96 21.98
CA ALA A 357 0.86 -8.67 23.39
C ALA A 357 1.50 -7.30 23.64
N GLN A 358 2.49 -6.90 22.82
CA GLN A 358 3.08 -5.56 22.87
C GLN A 358 2.04 -4.47 22.57
N LYS A 359 1.21 -4.68 21.55
CA LYS A 359 0.13 -3.75 21.22
C LYS A 359 -0.90 -3.63 22.34
N ARG A 360 -1.29 -4.76 22.96
CA ARG A 360 -2.20 -4.78 24.10
C ARG A 360 -1.60 -4.06 25.32
N ALA A 361 -0.31 -4.27 25.59
CA ALA A 361 0.38 -3.59 26.68
C ALA A 361 0.40 -2.07 26.47
N PHE A 362 0.70 -1.61 25.24
CA PHE A 362 0.65 -0.20 24.90
C PHE A 362 -0.75 0.38 25.07
N GLU A 363 -1.79 -0.26 24.51
CA GLU A 363 -3.16 0.24 24.62
C GLU A 363 -3.64 0.29 26.08
N ASN A 364 -3.31 -0.71 26.89
CA ASN A 364 -3.64 -0.73 28.32
C ASN A 364 -2.96 0.39 29.09
N ASP A 365 -1.65 0.63 28.85
CA ASP A 365 -0.92 1.74 29.50
C ASP A 365 -1.52 3.09 29.07
N PHE A 366 -1.79 3.26 27.79
CA PHE A 366 -2.38 4.48 27.26
C PHE A 366 -3.78 4.74 27.83
N ARG A 367 -4.67 3.73 27.87
CA ARG A 367 -6.00 3.83 28.50
C ARG A 367 -5.90 4.14 29.99
N ALA A 368 -4.93 3.53 30.70
CA ALA A 368 -4.71 3.80 32.11
C ALA A 368 -4.32 5.27 32.38
N ARG A 369 -3.45 5.85 31.54
CA ARG A 369 -3.09 7.28 31.60
C ARG A 369 -4.28 8.20 31.37
N ILE A 370 -5.10 7.91 30.36
CA ILE A 370 -6.33 8.66 30.08
C ILE A 370 -7.31 8.57 31.25
N ASN A 371 -7.48 7.40 31.83
CA ASN A 371 -8.44 7.18 32.93
C ASN A 371 -7.98 7.76 34.27
N ALA A 372 -6.68 7.99 34.46
CA ALA A 372 -6.14 8.62 35.66
C ALA A 372 -6.48 10.11 35.76
N ASP A 373 -6.72 10.80 34.63
CA ASP A 373 -7.14 12.19 34.58
C ASP A 373 -8.65 12.25 34.37
N PRO A 374 -9.45 12.83 35.32
CA PRO A 374 -10.91 12.90 35.19
C PRO A 374 -11.40 13.64 33.95
N ALA A 375 -10.72 14.70 33.49
CA ALA A 375 -11.08 15.47 32.31
C ALA A 375 -10.80 14.68 31.02
N LEU A 376 -9.65 14.03 30.92
CA LEU A 376 -9.31 13.16 29.80
C LEU A 376 -10.24 11.93 29.75
N ARG A 377 -10.53 11.32 30.90
CA ARG A 377 -11.45 10.18 30.99
C ARG A 377 -12.86 10.57 30.52
N ALA A 378 -13.37 11.69 30.95
CA ALA A 378 -14.70 12.18 30.53
C ALA A 378 -14.78 12.42 29.03
N ARG A 379 -13.67 12.89 28.41
CA ARG A 379 -13.61 13.23 26.99
C ARG A 379 -13.32 12.03 26.08
N TYR A 380 -12.47 11.09 26.49
CA TYR A 380 -11.90 10.06 25.64
C TYR A 380 -12.12 8.61 26.12
N GLY A 381 -12.41 8.41 27.41
CA GLY A 381 -12.38 7.09 28.06
C GLY A 381 -13.25 6.02 27.42
N SER A 382 -14.42 6.39 26.88
CA SER A 382 -15.35 5.45 26.22
C SER A 382 -15.02 5.13 24.76
N SER A 383 -14.02 5.82 24.17
CA SER A 383 -13.80 5.75 22.72
C SER A 383 -13.34 4.37 22.24
N TRP A 384 -12.50 3.67 23.01
CA TRP A 384 -12.05 2.32 22.66
C TRP A 384 -13.19 1.30 22.65
N ASP A 385 -14.07 1.38 23.63
CA ASP A 385 -15.20 0.45 23.76
C ASP A 385 -16.23 0.70 22.65
N ALA A 386 -16.43 1.96 22.24
CA ALA A 386 -17.27 2.30 21.10
C ALA A 386 -16.71 1.77 19.78
N VAL A 387 -15.39 1.85 19.57
CA VAL A 387 -14.72 1.24 18.41
C VAL A 387 -14.85 -0.27 18.43
N ALA A 388 -14.64 -0.91 19.58
CA ALA A 388 -14.73 -2.37 19.70
C ALA A 388 -16.15 -2.88 19.40
N ALA A 389 -17.19 -2.21 19.95
CA ALA A 389 -18.58 -2.56 19.69
C ALA A 389 -18.95 -2.43 18.20
N ALA A 390 -18.53 -1.34 17.55
CA ALA A 390 -18.78 -1.12 16.13
C ALA A 390 -18.04 -2.14 15.24
N GLN A 391 -16.80 -2.50 15.57
CA GLN A 391 -16.05 -3.55 14.86
C GLN A 391 -16.71 -4.93 15.01
N HIS A 392 -17.18 -5.26 16.21
CA HIS A 392 -17.91 -6.49 16.45
C HIS A 392 -19.19 -6.56 15.60
N GLU A 393 -19.94 -5.49 15.51
CA GLU A 393 -21.16 -5.45 14.70
C GLU A 393 -20.84 -5.55 13.20
N LEU A 394 -19.80 -4.85 12.70
CA LEU A 394 -19.35 -5.01 11.31
C LEU A 394 -18.98 -6.46 10.96
N ALA A 395 -18.40 -7.20 11.91
CA ALA A 395 -18.03 -8.59 11.70
C ALA A 395 -19.27 -9.48 11.49
N MET A 396 -20.38 -9.21 12.19
CA MET A 396 -21.58 -10.05 12.13
C MET A 396 -22.28 -10.03 10.76
N PHE A 397 -22.28 -8.91 10.05
CA PHE A 397 -22.90 -8.83 8.71
C PHE A 397 -21.89 -8.69 7.56
N ASN A 398 -20.62 -8.98 7.81
CA ASN A 398 -19.58 -8.92 6.80
C ASN A 398 -19.87 -9.75 5.54
N PRO A 399 -20.43 -10.98 5.63
CA PRO A 399 -20.83 -11.73 4.43
C PRO A 399 -21.86 -10.99 3.58
N GLN A 400 -22.92 -10.45 4.17
CA GLN A 400 -23.94 -9.67 3.44
C GLN A 400 -23.30 -8.43 2.77
N PHE A 401 -22.44 -7.70 3.47
CA PHE A 401 -21.74 -6.56 2.93
C PHE A 401 -20.91 -6.91 1.70
N ARG A 402 -20.24 -8.08 1.70
CA ARG A 402 -19.40 -8.54 0.57
C ARG A 402 -20.21 -9.02 -0.62
N TYR A 403 -21.34 -9.70 -0.41
CA TYR A 403 -22.06 -10.36 -1.48
C TYR A 403 -23.24 -9.59 -2.02
N TYR A 404 -23.84 -8.67 -1.26
CA TYR A 404 -24.94 -7.83 -1.75
C TYR A 404 -24.45 -6.71 -2.70
N GLY A 405 -23.13 -6.55 -2.89
CA GLY A 405 -22.56 -5.71 -3.94
C GLY A 405 -22.67 -6.34 -5.33
N PHE A 406 -22.30 -5.55 -6.33
CA PHE A 406 -22.34 -6.02 -7.73
C PHE A 406 -21.09 -6.81 -8.16
N GLY A 407 -20.18 -7.09 -7.24
CA GLY A 407 -19.04 -7.98 -7.39
C GLY A 407 -17.99 -7.57 -8.43
N PRO A 408 -17.06 -8.49 -8.75
CA PRO A 408 -15.94 -8.22 -9.65
C PRO A 408 -16.30 -8.32 -11.16
N SER A 409 -17.52 -8.77 -11.52
CA SER A 409 -17.99 -8.82 -12.90
C SER A 409 -18.24 -7.41 -13.45
N ALA A 410 -17.64 -7.07 -14.59
CA ALA A 410 -17.85 -5.79 -15.24
C ALA A 410 -19.30 -5.62 -15.72
N LEU A 411 -19.89 -6.69 -16.24
CA LEU A 411 -21.29 -6.68 -16.69
C LEU A 411 -22.26 -6.42 -15.52
N LEU A 412 -22.09 -7.11 -14.40
CA LEU A 412 -22.94 -6.92 -13.22
C LEU A 412 -22.72 -5.56 -12.56
N ALA A 413 -21.48 -5.06 -12.52
CA ALA A 413 -21.16 -3.73 -12.04
C ALA A 413 -21.84 -2.63 -12.91
N MET A 414 -21.81 -2.77 -14.25
CA MET A 414 -22.51 -1.85 -15.14
C MET A 414 -24.03 -1.91 -14.95
N ALA A 415 -24.61 -3.10 -14.78
CA ALA A 415 -26.04 -3.23 -14.49
C ALA A 415 -26.42 -2.54 -13.17
N GLY A 416 -25.65 -2.74 -12.12
CA GLY A 416 -25.84 -2.08 -10.82
C GLY A 416 -25.72 -0.56 -10.91
N GLN A 417 -24.71 -0.05 -11.62
CA GLN A 417 -24.55 1.39 -11.84
C GLN A 417 -25.71 1.98 -12.64
N THR A 418 -26.20 1.28 -13.69
CA THR A 418 -27.35 1.70 -14.49
C THR A 418 -28.61 1.84 -13.64
N VAL A 419 -28.90 0.83 -12.80
CA VAL A 419 -30.04 0.88 -11.86
C VAL A 419 -29.90 2.05 -10.90
N ARG A 420 -28.71 2.32 -10.36
CA ARG A 420 -28.46 3.43 -9.43
C ARG A 420 -28.54 4.79 -10.12
N VAL A 421 -27.97 4.94 -11.31
CA VAL A 421 -28.10 6.18 -12.10
C VAL A 421 -29.56 6.52 -12.32
N ALA A 422 -30.36 5.54 -12.77
CA ALA A 422 -31.78 5.73 -13.00
C ALA A 422 -32.54 6.16 -11.71
N THR A 423 -32.22 5.56 -10.58
CA THR A 423 -32.85 5.85 -9.28
C THR A 423 -32.40 7.21 -8.72
N GLU A 424 -31.11 7.52 -8.80
CA GLU A 424 -30.56 8.75 -8.23
C GLU A 424 -30.85 9.97 -9.10
N ALA A 425 -30.83 9.84 -10.44
CA ALA A 425 -31.17 10.93 -11.35
C ALA A 425 -32.60 11.44 -11.18
N ALA A 426 -33.52 10.58 -10.74
CA ALA A 426 -34.91 10.95 -10.46
C ALA A 426 -35.08 11.83 -9.18
N LYS A 427 -34.03 11.96 -8.35
CA LYS A 427 -34.06 12.74 -7.12
C LYS A 427 -33.47 14.15 -7.32
N PRO A 428 -33.90 15.16 -6.52
CA PRO A 428 -33.18 16.42 -6.41
C PRO A 428 -31.70 16.17 -6.00
N ASP A 429 -30.77 16.96 -6.50
CA ASP A 429 -29.32 16.72 -6.31
C ASP A 429 -28.91 16.55 -4.85
N ALA A 430 -29.45 17.38 -3.96
CA ALA A 430 -29.16 17.30 -2.53
C ALA A 430 -29.66 15.99 -1.86
N ALA A 431 -30.64 15.32 -2.44
CA ALA A 431 -31.23 14.07 -1.94
C ALA A 431 -30.54 12.80 -2.53
N ARG A 432 -29.63 12.98 -3.49
CA ARG A 432 -28.88 11.88 -4.11
C ARG A 432 -27.80 11.34 -3.15
N LEU A 433 -27.44 10.10 -3.37
CA LEU A 433 -26.20 9.56 -2.79
C LEU A 433 -25.01 10.46 -3.18
N ALA A 434 -24.07 10.68 -2.27
CA ALA A 434 -22.94 11.59 -2.47
C ALA A 434 -22.16 11.34 -3.76
N ALA A 435 -21.95 10.06 -4.12
CA ALA A 435 -21.26 9.66 -5.35
C ALA A 435 -22.05 9.97 -6.64
N TYR A 436 -23.30 10.40 -6.54
CA TYR A 436 -24.20 10.69 -7.68
C TYR A 436 -24.63 12.17 -7.72
N ARG A 437 -23.92 13.07 -7.03
CA ARG A 437 -24.23 14.50 -6.99
C ARG A 437 -23.44 15.28 -8.03
N GLY A 438 -24.07 16.31 -8.60
CA GLY A 438 -23.43 17.24 -9.53
C GLY A 438 -22.70 16.55 -10.68
N PRO A 439 -21.48 17.00 -11.02
CA PRO A 439 -20.71 16.46 -12.15
C PRO A 439 -20.38 14.96 -12.05
N ALA A 440 -20.42 14.37 -10.84
CA ALA A 440 -20.13 12.94 -10.65
C ALA A 440 -21.18 12.05 -11.34
N LEU A 441 -22.46 12.45 -11.31
CA LEU A 441 -23.53 11.73 -12.01
C LEU A 441 -23.29 11.72 -13.53
N ASP A 442 -22.91 12.85 -14.11
CA ASP A 442 -22.66 12.97 -15.55
C ASP A 442 -21.43 12.16 -15.97
N ALA A 443 -20.39 12.15 -15.13
CA ALA A 443 -19.21 11.32 -15.36
C ALA A 443 -19.56 9.81 -15.35
N ILE A 444 -20.44 9.37 -14.43
CA ILE A 444 -20.88 7.96 -14.36
C ILE A 444 -21.72 7.61 -15.60
N LYS A 445 -22.65 8.49 -16.03
CA LYS A 445 -23.43 8.29 -17.27
C LYS A 445 -22.50 8.15 -18.46
N ALA A 446 -21.58 9.09 -18.66
CA ALA A 446 -20.62 9.04 -19.75
C ALA A 446 -19.74 7.77 -19.73
N ALA A 447 -19.40 7.26 -18.54
CA ALA A 447 -18.65 6.02 -18.40
C ALA A 447 -19.48 4.78 -18.78
N LEU A 448 -20.79 4.76 -18.47
CA LEU A 448 -21.71 3.70 -18.85
C LEU A 448 -21.96 3.65 -20.36
N GLU A 449 -21.90 4.79 -21.04
CA GLU A 449 -22.16 4.91 -22.48
C GLU A 449 -20.95 4.57 -23.34
N ARG A 450 -19.76 4.45 -22.75
CA ARG A 450 -18.54 4.08 -23.51
C ARG A 450 -18.59 2.63 -23.95
N ASP A 451 -18.15 2.39 -25.17
CA ASP A 451 -17.88 1.04 -25.63
C ASP A 451 -16.64 0.47 -24.95
N ARG A 452 -16.71 -0.81 -24.60
CA ARG A 452 -15.58 -1.54 -23.97
C ARG A 452 -15.67 -3.01 -24.32
N PRO A 453 -14.53 -3.66 -24.57
CA PRO A 453 -14.51 -5.10 -24.80
C PRO A 453 -14.97 -5.86 -23.55
N ILE A 454 -15.77 -6.90 -23.75
CA ILE A 454 -16.24 -7.81 -22.71
C ILE A 454 -15.63 -9.19 -22.96
N ASP A 455 -14.92 -9.69 -21.98
CA ASP A 455 -14.43 -11.07 -21.96
C ASP A 455 -15.52 -11.99 -21.38
N VAL A 456 -16.33 -12.55 -22.25
CA VAL A 456 -17.51 -13.35 -21.88
C VAL A 456 -17.15 -14.56 -21.01
N PRO A 457 -16.12 -15.37 -21.31
CA PRO A 457 -15.64 -16.42 -20.40
C PRO A 457 -15.29 -15.91 -19.00
N TYR A 458 -14.51 -14.83 -18.89
CA TYR A 458 -14.14 -14.22 -17.62
C TYR A 458 -15.39 -13.77 -16.82
N GLU A 459 -16.37 -13.14 -17.47
CA GLU A 459 -17.61 -12.70 -16.81
C GLU A 459 -18.39 -13.88 -16.24
N LYS A 460 -18.55 -14.99 -17.00
CA LYS A 460 -19.22 -16.21 -16.56
C LYS A 460 -18.50 -16.81 -15.34
N PHE A 461 -17.19 -17.01 -15.41
CA PHE A 461 -16.42 -17.56 -14.31
C PHE A 461 -16.44 -16.66 -13.08
N SER A 462 -16.35 -15.33 -13.27
CA SER A 462 -16.36 -14.35 -12.19
C SER A 462 -17.70 -14.39 -11.43
N ILE A 463 -18.82 -14.35 -12.13
CA ILE A 463 -20.15 -14.43 -11.51
C ILE A 463 -20.36 -15.81 -10.82
N ALA A 464 -20.01 -16.92 -11.48
CA ALA A 464 -20.12 -18.26 -10.90
C ALA A 464 -19.30 -18.40 -9.61
N ALA A 465 -18.05 -17.93 -9.62
CA ALA A 465 -17.17 -17.99 -8.45
C ALA A 465 -17.70 -17.14 -7.27
N GLN A 466 -18.28 -15.97 -7.57
CA GLN A 466 -18.92 -15.14 -6.54
C GLN A 466 -20.16 -15.80 -5.96
N LEU A 467 -21.04 -16.34 -6.80
CA LEU A 467 -22.26 -17.01 -6.35
C LEU A 467 -21.96 -18.28 -5.53
N ARG A 468 -20.94 -19.05 -5.92
CA ARG A 468 -20.47 -20.21 -5.18
C ARG A 468 -19.96 -19.82 -3.79
N ALA A 469 -19.17 -18.76 -3.69
CA ALA A 469 -18.68 -18.26 -2.42
C ALA A 469 -19.82 -17.71 -1.54
N ALA A 470 -20.76 -16.99 -2.12
CA ALA A 470 -21.93 -16.51 -1.41
C ALA A 470 -22.79 -17.66 -0.86
N GLN A 471 -22.99 -18.74 -1.63
CA GLN A 471 -23.72 -19.93 -1.21
C GLN A 471 -23.06 -20.67 -0.02
N GLN A 472 -21.74 -20.56 0.10
CA GLN A 472 -20.99 -21.15 1.22
C GLN A 472 -21.09 -20.34 2.51
N GLU A 473 -21.25 -19.01 2.40
CA GLU A 473 -21.15 -18.09 3.53
C GLU A 473 -22.51 -17.49 3.97
N LEU A 474 -23.50 -17.51 3.09
CA LEU A 474 -24.86 -17.04 3.39
C LEU A 474 -25.81 -18.23 3.53
N PRO A 475 -26.83 -18.14 4.43
CA PRO A 475 -27.80 -19.22 4.56
C PRO A 475 -28.63 -19.38 3.28
N PRO A 476 -29.14 -20.59 2.96
CA PRO A 476 -29.94 -20.83 1.76
C PRO A 476 -31.22 -19.97 1.69
N THR A 477 -31.72 -19.51 2.83
CA THR A 477 -32.90 -18.62 2.96
C THR A 477 -32.57 -17.15 2.71
N ASP A 478 -31.29 -16.79 2.56
CA ASP A 478 -30.87 -15.43 2.34
C ASP A 478 -31.51 -14.84 1.08
N PRO A 479 -32.04 -13.61 1.13
CA PRO A 479 -32.69 -12.98 -0.04
C PRO A 479 -31.80 -12.90 -1.27
N PHE A 480 -30.50 -12.61 -1.08
CA PHE A 480 -29.54 -12.57 -2.19
C PHE A 480 -29.40 -13.96 -2.86
N ILE A 481 -29.21 -15.02 -2.08
CA ILE A 481 -29.07 -16.39 -2.59
C ILE A 481 -30.30 -16.80 -3.39
N ARG A 482 -31.50 -16.53 -2.86
CA ARG A 482 -32.74 -16.86 -3.56
C ARG A 482 -32.89 -16.15 -4.90
N VAL A 483 -32.58 -14.86 -4.94
CA VAL A 483 -32.71 -14.05 -6.17
C VAL A 483 -31.60 -14.37 -7.16
N ALA A 484 -30.36 -14.44 -6.72
CA ALA A 484 -29.22 -14.60 -7.62
C ALA A 484 -29.11 -16.01 -8.21
N LEU A 485 -29.40 -17.05 -7.44
CA LEU A 485 -29.40 -18.42 -7.95
C LEU A 485 -30.74 -18.81 -8.61
N ALA A 486 -31.87 -18.33 -8.12
CA ALA A 486 -33.19 -18.70 -8.62
C ALA A 486 -33.38 -20.21 -8.77
N GLY A 487 -32.89 -20.99 -7.80
CA GLY A 487 -32.94 -22.47 -7.79
C GLY A 487 -31.92 -23.17 -8.68
N ARG A 488 -30.99 -22.44 -9.30
CA ARG A 488 -29.93 -22.99 -10.18
C ARG A 488 -28.64 -23.23 -9.42
N THR A 489 -27.72 -24.00 -10.02
CA THR A 489 -26.32 -24.00 -9.57
C THR A 489 -25.67 -22.66 -9.88
N PRO A 490 -24.58 -22.26 -9.20
CA PRO A 490 -23.84 -21.04 -9.48
C PRO A 490 -23.41 -20.90 -10.95
N GLU A 491 -22.97 -21.99 -11.57
CA GLU A 491 -22.56 -22.06 -12.97
C GLU A 491 -23.75 -21.83 -13.93
N ALA A 492 -24.86 -22.54 -13.69
CA ALA A 492 -26.08 -22.39 -14.51
C ALA A 492 -26.71 -20.99 -14.34
N ALA A 493 -26.64 -20.39 -13.16
CA ALA A 493 -27.08 -19.03 -12.92
C ALA A 493 -26.20 -18.01 -13.68
N ALA A 494 -24.87 -18.16 -13.57
CA ALA A 494 -23.92 -17.30 -14.29
C ALA A 494 -24.08 -17.41 -15.82
N GLU A 495 -24.23 -18.62 -16.34
CA GLU A 495 -24.49 -18.87 -17.76
C GLU A 495 -25.77 -18.14 -18.23
N ALA A 496 -26.87 -18.30 -17.49
CA ALA A 496 -28.15 -17.66 -17.85
C ALA A 496 -28.08 -16.13 -17.78
N LEU A 497 -27.36 -15.59 -16.78
CA LEU A 497 -27.19 -14.15 -16.60
C LEU A 497 -26.35 -13.53 -17.73
N VAL A 498 -25.21 -14.13 -18.06
CA VAL A 498 -24.25 -13.57 -19.04
C VAL A 498 -24.74 -13.81 -20.48
N SER A 499 -25.29 -14.97 -20.80
CA SER A 499 -25.77 -15.27 -22.15
C SER A 499 -27.08 -14.54 -22.48
N GLY A 500 -27.88 -14.17 -21.47
CA GLY A 500 -29.15 -13.47 -21.66
C GLY A 500 -29.06 -11.95 -21.66
N THR A 501 -27.92 -11.38 -21.23
CA THR A 501 -27.80 -9.92 -21.07
C THR A 501 -27.33 -9.20 -22.33
N ARG A 502 -27.81 -7.95 -22.49
CA ARG A 502 -27.31 -6.97 -23.44
C ARG A 502 -26.42 -5.90 -22.82
N MET A 503 -26.04 -6.05 -21.56
CA MET A 503 -25.21 -5.06 -20.85
C MET A 503 -23.81 -4.83 -21.48
N GLY A 504 -23.32 -5.72 -22.34
CA GLY A 504 -22.15 -5.52 -23.18
C GLY A 504 -22.34 -4.47 -24.30
N ASP A 505 -23.57 -4.24 -24.74
CA ASP A 505 -23.93 -3.29 -25.82
C ASP A 505 -24.04 -1.86 -25.26
N ALA A 506 -23.19 -0.95 -25.74
CA ALA A 506 -23.18 0.45 -25.31
C ALA A 506 -24.48 1.19 -25.67
N ALA A 507 -25.10 0.87 -26.82
CA ALA A 507 -26.36 1.47 -27.23
C ALA A 507 -27.51 1.04 -26.31
N PHE A 508 -27.52 -0.22 -25.86
CA PHE A 508 -28.48 -0.70 -24.88
C PHE A 508 -28.33 0.00 -23.54
N ARG A 509 -27.08 0.14 -23.03
CA ARG A 509 -26.83 0.87 -21.78
C ARG A 509 -27.27 2.32 -21.87
N ARG A 510 -26.98 3.00 -23.00
CA ARG A 510 -27.43 4.37 -23.25
C ARG A 510 -28.97 4.47 -23.22
N SER A 511 -29.68 3.56 -23.88
CA SER A 511 -31.15 3.58 -23.86
C SER A 511 -31.74 3.44 -22.45
N LEU A 512 -31.11 2.68 -21.59
CA LEU A 512 -31.53 2.57 -20.18
C LEU A 512 -31.21 3.82 -19.37
N VAL A 513 -30.06 4.45 -19.61
CA VAL A 513 -29.64 5.70 -18.91
C VAL A 513 -30.57 6.85 -19.32
N GLU A 514 -30.85 7.02 -20.61
CA GLU A 514 -31.74 8.05 -21.18
C GLU A 514 -33.21 7.84 -20.77
N GLY A 515 -33.68 6.59 -20.81
CA GLY A 515 -35.04 6.23 -20.41
C GLY A 515 -35.28 6.21 -18.89
N GLY A 516 -34.21 6.31 -18.10
CA GLY A 516 -34.24 6.47 -16.67
C GLY A 516 -34.96 5.35 -15.91
N ALA A 517 -35.63 5.71 -14.80
CA ALA A 517 -36.29 4.75 -13.89
C ALA A 517 -37.35 3.90 -14.60
N ALA A 518 -38.10 4.49 -15.56
CA ALA A 518 -39.13 3.77 -16.29
C ALA A 518 -38.55 2.68 -17.21
N ALA A 519 -37.50 2.98 -17.96
CA ALA A 519 -36.81 2.01 -18.83
C ALA A 519 -36.16 0.88 -18.02
N VAL A 520 -35.50 1.22 -16.89
CA VAL A 520 -34.92 0.21 -15.98
C VAL A 520 -36.00 -0.67 -15.37
N ALA A 521 -37.15 -0.10 -14.97
CA ALA A 521 -38.26 -0.87 -14.39
C ALA A 521 -38.90 -1.82 -15.39
N ALA A 522 -39.02 -1.41 -16.68
CA ALA A 522 -39.60 -2.19 -17.77
C ALA A 522 -38.62 -3.24 -18.35
N SER A 523 -37.32 -3.14 -18.03
CA SER A 523 -36.32 -4.03 -18.61
C SER A 523 -36.44 -5.46 -18.07
N ASN A 524 -36.42 -6.43 -18.99
CA ASN A 524 -36.37 -7.87 -18.73
C ASN A 524 -34.93 -8.44 -18.87
N ASP A 525 -33.92 -7.60 -19.10
CA ASP A 525 -32.51 -8.03 -19.12
C ASP A 525 -32.16 -8.69 -17.80
N PRO A 526 -31.60 -9.93 -17.81
CA PRO A 526 -31.41 -10.71 -16.58
C PRO A 526 -30.46 -10.02 -15.58
N LEU A 527 -29.42 -9.30 -16.05
CA LEU A 527 -28.55 -8.57 -15.14
C LEU A 527 -29.21 -7.31 -14.58
N ILE A 528 -30.04 -6.61 -15.33
CA ILE A 528 -30.84 -5.48 -14.83
C ILE A 528 -31.88 -5.96 -13.81
N VAL A 529 -32.56 -7.10 -14.07
CA VAL A 529 -33.50 -7.70 -13.11
C VAL A 529 -32.79 -8.07 -11.81
N LEU A 530 -31.64 -8.74 -11.91
CA LEU A 530 -30.82 -9.09 -10.75
C LEU A 530 -30.37 -7.83 -9.99
N ALA A 531 -29.77 -6.87 -10.68
CA ALA A 531 -29.26 -5.64 -10.06
C ALA A 531 -30.38 -4.85 -9.37
N ARG A 532 -31.57 -4.75 -9.97
CA ARG A 532 -32.75 -4.10 -9.40
C ARG A 532 -33.23 -4.79 -8.13
N SER A 533 -33.13 -6.11 -8.05
CA SER A 533 -33.52 -6.91 -6.88
C SER A 533 -32.49 -6.84 -5.75
N ILE A 534 -31.20 -6.68 -6.08
CA ILE A 534 -30.11 -6.60 -5.11
C ILE A 534 -29.95 -5.17 -4.55
N ASP A 535 -30.17 -4.13 -5.35
CA ASP A 535 -29.88 -2.74 -4.95
C ASP A 535 -30.53 -2.32 -3.62
N PRO A 536 -31.78 -2.64 -3.29
CA PRO A 536 -32.35 -2.34 -1.96
C PRO A 536 -31.62 -3.05 -0.83
N LEU A 537 -31.23 -4.32 -1.02
CA LEU A 537 -30.47 -5.08 -0.02
C LEU A 537 -29.10 -4.46 0.20
N ASN A 538 -28.40 -4.12 -0.86
CA ASN A 538 -27.10 -3.46 -0.81
C ASN A 538 -27.18 -2.11 -0.10
N ARG A 539 -28.18 -1.26 -0.43
CA ARG A 539 -28.36 0.05 0.22
C ARG A 539 -28.53 -0.08 1.74
N THR A 540 -29.25 -1.08 2.21
CA THR A 540 -29.43 -1.32 3.65
C THR A 540 -28.10 -1.65 4.33
N VAL A 541 -27.32 -2.58 3.76
CA VAL A 541 -26.04 -3.00 4.33
C VAL A 541 -25.00 -1.89 4.27
N VAL A 542 -24.97 -1.13 3.17
CA VAL A 542 -24.05 0.02 3.01
C VAL A 542 -24.40 1.11 4.01
N ALA A 543 -25.66 1.48 4.15
CA ALA A 543 -26.08 2.49 5.14
C ALA A 543 -25.72 2.09 6.58
N ARG A 544 -25.85 0.78 6.92
CA ARG A 544 -25.44 0.28 8.22
C ARG A 544 -23.93 0.34 8.41
N SER A 545 -23.17 -0.10 7.40
CA SER A 545 -21.71 -0.01 7.39
C SER A 545 -21.23 1.44 7.55
N ASP A 546 -21.83 2.39 6.81
CA ASP A 546 -21.49 3.81 6.88
C ASP A 546 -21.73 4.38 8.28
N SER A 547 -22.85 4.00 8.92
CA SER A 547 -23.15 4.41 10.30
C SER A 547 -22.10 3.90 11.29
N LEU A 548 -21.70 2.63 11.19
CA LEU A 548 -20.68 2.05 12.07
C LEU A 548 -19.28 2.62 11.79
N ASN A 549 -18.95 2.84 10.52
CA ASN A 549 -17.70 3.50 10.15
C ASN A 549 -17.63 4.94 10.65
N ALA A 550 -18.74 5.66 10.69
CA ALA A 550 -18.79 7.00 11.29
C ALA A 550 -18.54 6.96 12.81
N ILE A 551 -19.08 5.96 13.52
CA ILE A 551 -18.79 5.73 14.96
C ILE A 551 -17.29 5.44 15.14
N ILE A 552 -16.72 4.53 14.34
CA ILE A 552 -15.30 4.18 14.38
C ILE A 552 -14.45 5.44 14.13
N ALA A 553 -14.69 6.15 13.03
CA ALA A 553 -13.92 7.33 12.65
C ALA A 553 -13.95 8.42 13.72
N THR A 554 -15.13 8.71 14.29
CA THR A 554 -15.27 9.73 15.36
C THR A 554 -14.51 9.33 16.63
N ASN A 555 -14.56 8.06 17.00
CA ASN A 555 -13.90 7.60 18.22
C ASN A 555 -12.39 7.37 18.03
N THR A 556 -11.94 6.94 16.86
CA THR A 556 -10.50 6.89 16.56
C THR A 556 -9.89 8.29 16.47
N GLU A 557 -10.63 9.30 15.98
CA GLU A 557 -10.19 10.69 16.05
C GLU A 557 -10.02 11.17 17.50
N LYS A 558 -10.95 10.84 18.41
CA LYS A 558 -10.80 11.15 19.85
C LYS A 558 -9.58 10.45 20.44
N ILE A 559 -9.34 9.19 20.10
CA ILE A 559 -8.14 8.44 20.51
C ILE A 559 -6.87 9.12 19.96
N GLY A 560 -6.88 9.53 18.69
CA GLY A 560 -5.79 10.28 18.06
C GLY A 560 -5.52 11.64 18.73
N GLN A 561 -6.58 12.38 19.11
CA GLN A 561 -6.46 13.63 19.88
C GLN A 561 -5.83 13.37 21.25
N ALA A 562 -6.25 12.32 21.94
CA ALA A 562 -5.69 11.92 23.23
C ALA A 562 -4.20 11.53 23.08
N LEU A 563 -3.87 10.76 22.04
CA LEU A 563 -2.48 10.38 21.73
C LEU A 563 -1.62 11.62 21.47
N PHE A 564 -2.09 12.53 20.64
CA PHE A 564 -1.37 13.75 20.31
C PHE A 564 -1.21 14.68 21.53
N SER A 565 -2.19 14.72 22.45
CA SER A 565 -2.07 15.50 23.68
C SER A 565 -1.00 14.99 24.65
N ILE A 566 -0.69 13.69 24.61
CA ILE A 566 0.31 13.06 25.49
C ILE A 566 1.68 13.02 24.83
N TYR A 567 1.75 12.63 23.56
CA TYR A 567 3.02 12.34 22.85
C TYR A 567 3.44 13.45 21.88
N GLY A 568 2.51 14.34 21.47
CA GLY A 568 2.79 15.36 20.46
C GLY A 568 3.35 14.75 19.18
N THR A 569 4.42 15.37 18.67
CA THR A 569 5.17 14.90 17.50
C THR A 569 6.32 13.94 17.82
N SER A 570 6.45 13.48 19.07
CA SER A 570 7.50 12.52 19.46
C SER A 570 7.29 11.11 18.89
N LEU A 571 6.09 10.82 18.37
CA LEU A 571 5.78 9.62 17.59
C LEU A 571 5.52 10.00 16.14
N PRO A 572 5.98 9.21 15.15
CA PRO A 572 5.56 9.42 13.77
C PRO A 572 4.07 9.04 13.61
N PRO A 573 3.29 9.79 12.80
CA PRO A 573 1.93 9.40 12.48
C PRO A 573 1.90 8.22 11.50
N ASP A 574 0.77 7.52 11.44
CA ASP A 574 0.56 6.50 10.39
C ASP A 574 0.80 7.09 8.99
N ALA A 575 1.28 6.23 8.09
CA ALA A 575 1.46 6.57 6.69
C ALA A 575 0.11 6.86 6.01
N THR A 576 0.09 7.85 5.11
CA THR A 576 -1.12 8.37 4.46
C THR A 576 -0.93 8.68 2.97
N PHE A 577 0.04 8.04 2.35
CA PHE A 577 0.49 8.34 0.99
C PHE A 577 0.91 9.81 0.79
N THR A 578 1.55 10.36 1.80
CA THR A 578 2.15 11.71 1.79
C THR A 578 3.64 11.62 2.10
N LEU A 579 4.38 12.65 1.68
CA LEU A 579 5.84 12.63 1.76
C LEU A 579 6.33 12.49 3.21
N ARG A 580 7.23 11.54 3.41
CA ARG A 580 7.89 11.23 4.68
C ARG A 580 9.39 11.11 4.48
N ILE A 581 10.11 11.26 5.57
CA ILE A 581 11.53 10.96 5.68
C ILE A 581 11.72 9.86 6.71
N SER A 582 12.35 8.75 6.31
CA SER A 582 12.65 7.61 7.18
C SER A 582 14.16 7.44 7.30
N ASP A 583 14.65 7.37 8.52
CA ASP A 583 16.06 7.16 8.82
C ASP A 583 16.40 5.67 9.01
N GLY A 584 17.64 5.31 8.72
CA GLY A 584 18.14 3.95 8.86
C GLY A 584 19.64 3.84 8.56
N VAL A 585 20.14 2.62 8.56
CA VAL A 585 21.53 2.30 8.22
C VAL A 585 21.61 1.17 7.20
N VAL A 586 22.61 1.20 6.35
CA VAL A 586 22.94 0.08 5.44
C VAL A 586 23.48 -1.07 6.29
N LYS A 587 22.78 -2.21 6.32
CA LYS A 587 23.16 -3.31 7.20
C LYS A 587 22.53 -4.63 6.79
N GLY A 588 23.32 -5.71 6.71
CA GLY A 588 22.83 -7.08 6.63
C GLY A 588 22.00 -7.47 7.86
N TYR A 589 21.47 -8.69 7.89
CA TYR A 589 20.63 -9.17 9.00
C TYR A 589 20.79 -10.68 9.24
N PRO A 590 20.49 -11.18 10.45
CA PRO A 590 20.50 -12.62 10.74
C PRO A 590 19.51 -13.36 9.83
N MET A 591 20.00 -14.37 9.11
CA MET A 591 19.22 -15.18 8.19
C MET A 591 19.73 -16.62 8.18
N ASN A 592 18.86 -17.59 8.43
CA ASN A 592 19.16 -19.03 8.34
C ASN A 592 20.42 -19.47 9.11
N GLY A 593 20.64 -18.92 10.31
CA GLY A 593 21.81 -19.24 11.14
C GLY A 593 23.12 -18.56 10.73
N THR A 594 23.07 -17.68 9.73
CA THR A 594 24.18 -16.84 9.25
C THR A 594 23.73 -15.39 9.12
N VAL A 595 24.43 -14.58 8.34
CA VAL A 595 24.11 -13.18 8.07
C VAL A 595 23.89 -12.98 6.57
N ALA A 596 22.75 -12.44 6.20
CA ALA A 596 22.52 -11.96 4.84
C ALA A 596 23.47 -10.79 4.56
N PRO A 597 24.17 -10.76 3.40
CA PRO A 597 25.07 -9.66 3.06
C PRO A 597 24.30 -8.35 2.94
N TYR A 598 24.92 -7.20 3.25
CA TYR A 598 24.26 -5.91 3.08
C TYR A 598 24.06 -5.51 1.62
N LYS A 599 24.80 -6.14 0.67
CA LYS A 599 24.68 -5.91 -0.77
C LYS A 599 24.82 -7.20 -1.57
N THR A 600 24.26 -7.20 -2.76
CA THR A 600 24.49 -8.17 -3.84
C THR A 600 25.39 -7.56 -4.93
N THR A 601 25.82 -8.37 -5.89
CA THR A 601 26.60 -7.95 -7.03
C THR A 601 26.11 -8.65 -8.31
N PHE A 602 26.56 -8.20 -9.48
CA PHE A 602 26.22 -8.89 -10.73
C PHE A 602 26.74 -10.34 -10.80
N TYR A 603 27.76 -10.72 -10.01
CA TYR A 603 28.13 -12.14 -9.88
C TYR A 603 26.94 -13.00 -9.45
N GLY A 604 26.23 -12.56 -8.41
CA GLY A 604 25.09 -13.29 -7.89
C GLY A 604 23.91 -13.36 -8.86
N LEU A 605 23.68 -12.34 -9.69
CA LEU A 605 22.68 -12.38 -10.75
C LEU A 605 22.90 -13.56 -11.70
N TYR A 606 24.14 -13.70 -12.23
CA TYR A 606 24.46 -14.77 -13.16
C TYR A 606 24.56 -16.14 -12.49
N GLU A 607 25.00 -16.20 -11.22
CA GLU A 607 24.97 -17.42 -10.43
C GLU A 607 23.53 -17.90 -10.25
N ARG A 608 22.63 -16.99 -9.82
CA ARG A 608 21.20 -17.29 -9.60
C ARG A 608 20.54 -17.77 -10.90
N ALA A 609 20.75 -17.07 -12.01
CA ALA A 609 20.23 -17.49 -13.31
C ALA A 609 20.75 -18.88 -13.73
N SER A 610 22.04 -19.15 -13.52
CA SER A 610 22.66 -20.44 -13.84
C SER A 610 22.14 -21.57 -12.94
N ALA A 611 21.91 -21.31 -11.66
CA ALA A 611 21.37 -22.29 -10.71
C ALA A 611 19.97 -22.79 -11.10
N PHE A 612 19.22 -22.00 -11.87
CA PHE A 612 17.91 -22.36 -12.41
C PHE A 612 17.91 -22.60 -13.93
N ASP A 613 19.07 -22.97 -14.52
CA ASP A 613 19.23 -23.26 -15.95
C ASP A 613 18.78 -22.14 -16.88
N PHE A 614 18.82 -20.88 -16.44
CA PHE A 614 18.29 -19.72 -17.17
C PHE A 614 16.82 -19.88 -17.61
N LYS A 615 15.99 -20.57 -16.82
CA LYS A 615 14.56 -20.76 -17.07
C LYS A 615 13.74 -19.73 -16.34
N ASP A 616 12.58 -19.40 -16.90
CA ASP A 616 11.59 -18.52 -16.25
C ASP A 616 11.29 -19.01 -14.83
N PRO A 617 11.25 -18.11 -13.82
CA PRO A 617 11.42 -16.66 -13.87
C PRO A 617 12.87 -16.17 -13.66
N PHE A 618 13.87 -17.04 -13.76
CA PHE A 618 15.31 -16.75 -13.59
C PHE A 618 16.07 -16.65 -14.91
N ASN A 619 15.36 -16.51 -16.02
CA ASN A 619 15.95 -16.23 -17.32
C ASN A 619 16.41 -14.77 -17.42
N LEU A 620 17.47 -14.53 -18.17
CA LEU A 620 17.99 -13.19 -18.44
C LEU A 620 17.60 -12.72 -19.84
N PRO A 621 17.35 -11.41 -20.05
CA PRO A 621 17.20 -10.87 -21.38
C PRO A 621 18.44 -11.19 -22.24
N GLN A 622 18.23 -11.42 -23.54
CA GLN A 622 19.31 -11.77 -24.47
C GLN A 622 20.50 -10.81 -24.41
N ARG A 623 20.24 -9.53 -24.22
CA ARG A 623 21.24 -8.48 -24.05
C ARG A 623 22.16 -8.76 -22.85
N TRP A 624 21.63 -9.20 -21.74
CA TRP A 624 22.39 -9.52 -20.53
C TRP A 624 23.21 -10.80 -20.68
N VAL A 625 22.74 -11.76 -21.48
CA VAL A 625 23.48 -12.96 -21.80
C VAL A 625 24.68 -12.65 -22.73
N THR A 626 24.44 -11.89 -23.81
CA THR A 626 25.45 -11.64 -24.85
C THR A 626 26.48 -10.58 -24.49
N ARG A 627 26.16 -9.68 -23.55
CA ARG A 627 27.03 -8.57 -23.14
C ARG A 627 27.64 -8.75 -21.74
N LYS A 628 27.55 -9.95 -21.17
CA LYS A 628 28.07 -10.24 -19.81
C LYS A 628 29.50 -9.74 -19.60
N ASP A 629 30.37 -9.96 -20.58
CA ASP A 629 31.78 -9.60 -20.51
C ASP A 629 32.05 -8.08 -20.50
N ARG A 630 31.03 -7.24 -20.76
CA ARG A 630 31.14 -5.79 -20.66
C ARG A 630 31.00 -5.31 -19.23
N LEU A 631 30.35 -6.10 -18.34
CA LEU A 631 30.08 -5.72 -16.95
C LEU A 631 31.30 -5.96 -16.06
N ASN A 632 31.49 -5.05 -15.13
CA ASN A 632 32.26 -5.36 -13.94
C ASN A 632 31.34 -6.13 -12.97
N LEU A 633 31.47 -7.46 -12.94
CA LEU A 633 30.59 -8.33 -12.16
C LEU A 633 30.67 -8.10 -10.65
N SER A 634 31.73 -7.44 -10.13
CA SER A 634 31.85 -7.08 -8.72
C SER A 634 31.12 -5.78 -8.35
N THR A 635 30.57 -5.06 -9.32
CA THR A 635 29.77 -3.85 -9.05
C THR A 635 28.57 -4.20 -8.17
N PRO A 636 28.30 -3.45 -7.08
CA PRO A 636 27.10 -3.62 -6.25
C PRO A 636 25.84 -3.50 -7.10
N PHE A 637 24.88 -4.40 -6.88
CA PHE A 637 23.63 -4.44 -7.64
C PHE A 637 22.44 -4.03 -6.80
N ASP A 638 22.14 -4.76 -5.73
CA ASP A 638 21.13 -4.35 -4.74
C ASP A 638 21.77 -4.30 -3.34
N PHE A 639 21.12 -3.57 -2.41
CA PHE A 639 21.55 -3.50 -1.04
C PHE A 639 20.35 -3.37 -0.10
N VAL A 640 20.60 -3.59 1.20
CA VAL A 640 19.55 -3.53 2.22
C VAL A 640 19.85 -2.52 3.31
N THR A 641 18.77 -1.92 3.82
CA THR A 641 18.83 -0.93 4.89
C THR A 641 17.78 -1.21 5.98
N THR A 642 17.93 -0.58 7.13
CA THR A 642 16.99 -0.66 8.25
C THR A 642 15.88 0.39 8.19
N ASN A 643 15.77 1.17 7.13
CA ASN A 643 14.74 2.20 6.97
C ASN A 643 13.33 1.59 7.06
N ASP A 644 12.44 2.37 7.59
CA ASP A 644 11.02 2.03 7.68
C ASP A 644 10.31 2.38 6.38
N ILE A 645 9.82 1.36 5.67
CA ILE A 645 9.07 1.50 4.42
C ILE A 645 7.80 0.65 4.40
N ILE A 646 6.88 1.02 3.53
CA ILE A 646 5.72 0.20 3.14
C ILE A 646 5.39 0.48 1.67
N GLY A 647 4.47 -0.29 1.08
CA GLY A 647 3.97 -0.03 -0.28
C GLY A 647 3.62 1.44 -0.50
N GLY A 648 4.05 2.00 -1.65
CA GLY A 648 4.07 3.43 -1.94
C GLY A 648 5.47 4.06 -1.84
N ASN A 649 6.40 3.46 -1.07
CA ASN A 649 7.82 3.84 -1.08
C ASN A 649 8.56 3.33 -2.33
N SER A 650 7.97 2.48 -3.14
CA SER A 650 8.53 2.13 -4.45
C SER A 650 8.91 3.40 -5.23
N GLY A 651 10.16 3.49 -5.70
CA GLY A 651 10.72 4.67 -6.38
C GLY A 651 11.25 5.76 -5.45
N SER A 652 11.23 5.55 -4.12
CA SER A 652 11.84 6.48 -3.17
C SER A 652 13.35 6.52 -3.34
N PRO A 653 13.98 7.71 -3.38
CA PRO A 653 15.42 7.80 -3.28
C PRO A 653 15.90 7.40 -1.88
N ALA A 654 16.96 6.60 -1.81
CA ALA A 654 17.81 6.46 -0.63
C ALA A 654 18.98 7.43 -0.79
N ILE A 655 19.18 8.30 0.19
CA ILE A 655 20.23 9.33 0.16
C ILE A 655 21.15 9.22 1.38
N ASN A 656 22.38 9.69 1.21
CA ASN A 656 23.33 9.84 2.31
C ASN A 656 23.19 11.22 3.01
N ARG A 657 24.04 11.50 4.00
CA ARG A 657 24.05 12.77 4.75
C ARG A 657 24.31 14.00 3.87
N ASN A 658 24.97 13.82 2.72
CA ASN A 658 25.26 14.88 1.77
C ASN A 658 24.10 15.16 0.80
N ALA A 659 22.93 14.53 1.00
CA ALA A 659 21.80 14.53 0.08
C ALA A 659 22.17 13.95 -1.31
N GLU A 660 23.10 13.01 -1.38
CA GLU A 660 23.45 12.32 -2.61
C GLU A 660 22.67 11.01 -2.73
N LEU A 661 22.16 10.70 -3.91
CA LEU A 661 21.44 9.47 -4.20
C LEU A 661 22.40 8.28 -4.17
N VAL A 662 22.18 7.36 -3.22
CA VAL A 662 22.94 6.12 -3.09
C VAL A 662 22.18 4.89 -3.60
N GLY A 663 20.87 4.98 -3.75
CA GLY A 663 20.03 3.89 -4.27
C GLY A 663 18.58 4.27 -4.49
N LEU A 664 17.84 3.33 -5.06
CA LEU A 664 16.42 3.44 -5.40
C LEU A 664 15.64 2.33 -4.70
N ILE A 665 14.74 2.68 -3.79
CA ILE A 665 13.92 1.71 -3.07
C ILE A 665 12.92 1.05 -4.02
N PHE A 666 12.83 -0.28 -3.97
CA PHE A 666 11.85 -1.01 -4.77
C PHE A 666 11.06 -2.07 -3.98
N ASP A 667 11.62 -2.63 -2.89
CA ASP A 667 10.99 -3.70 -2.14
C ASP A 667 11.39 -3.69 -0.66
N GLY A 668 10.85 -4.61 0.12
CA GLY A 668 11.27 -5.00 1.46
C GLY A 668 11.36 -6.51 1.55
N ASN A 669 12.14 -7.05 2.52
CA ASN A 669 12.11 -8.48 2.77
C ASN A 669 10.77 -8.90 3.43
N ILE A 670 10.50 -10.21 3.47
CA ILE A 670 9.23 -10.72 3.98
C ILE A 670 9.01 -10.36 5.47
N GLU A 671 10.10 -10.25 6.23
CA GLU A 671 10.10 -9.83 7.62
C GLU A 671 9.66 -8.38 7.80
N ASN A 672 9.77 -7.54 6.75
CA ASN A 672 9.33 -6.14 6.79
C ASN A 672 7.79 -5.99 6.69
N ILE A 673 7.10 -6.94 6.08
CA ILE A 673 5.65 -6.83 5.85
C ILE A 673 4.86 -6.62 7.15
N PRO A 674 5.11 -7.35 8.27
CA PRO A 674 4.45 -7.13 9.55
C PRO A 674 4.69 -5.75 10.19
N ASN A 675 5.72 -4.99 9.77
CA ASN A 675 6.01 -3.63 10.25
C ASN A 675 4.88 -2.62 9.94
N ARG A 676 3.90 -3.02 9.15
CA ARG A 676 2.65 -2.28 8.98
C ARG A 676 1.99 -1.90 10.31
N PHE A 677 2.06 -2.77 11.32
CA PHE A 677 1.35 -2.60 12.59
C PHE A 677 2.26 -2.33 13.77
N LEU A 678 3.48 -2.82 13.75
CA LEU A 678 4.45 -2.66 14.80
C LEU A 678 5.84 -2.79 14.20
N PHE A 679 6.62 -1.71 14.27
CA PHE A 679 7.93 -1.64 13.64
C PHE A 679 9.01 -2.33 14.49
N THR A 680 9.91 -3.03 13.82
CA THR A 680 11.20 -3.48 14.33
C THR A 680 12.24 -3.40 13.22
N ALA A 681 13.50 -3.22 13.57
CA ALA A 681 14.63 -3.21 12.63
C ALA A 681 15.58 -4.41 12.83
N ASP A 682 15.17 -5.45 13.60
CA ASP A 682 16.02 -6.60 13.87
C ASP A 682 16.33 -7.42 12.62
N THR A 683 15.29 -7.92 11.97
CA THR A 683 15.36 -8.68 10.70
C THR A 683 14.70 -7.99 9.52
N PRO A 684 13.67 -7.11 9.68
CA PRO A 684 13.11 -6.35 8.56
C PRO A 684 14.15 -5.51 7.85
N ARG A 685 14.11 -5.53 6.51
CA ARG A 685 14.98 -4.70 5.65
C ARG A 685 14.21 -4.11 4.51
N THR A 686 14.58 -2.89 4.18
CA THR A 686 14.28 -2.20 2.92
C THR A 686 15.29 -2.65 1.87
N ILE A 687 14.85 -2.90 0.65
CA ILE A 687 15.70 -3.33 -0.48
C ILE A 687 15.75 -2.21 -1.51
N ALA A 688 16.95 -1.90 -1.98
CA ALA A 688 17.19 -0.83 -2.94
C ALA A 688 18.11 -1.28 -4.07
N VAL A 689 17.84 -0.83 -5.30
CA VAL A 689 18.81 -0.91 -6.40
C VAL A 689 19.96 0.05 -6.12
N HIS A 690 21.19 -0.41 -6.19
CA HIS A 690 22.37 0.37 -5.87
C HIS A 690 22.71 1.37 -6.99
N SER A 691 23.07 2.60 -6.63
CA SER A 691 23.36 3.66 -7.62
C SER A 691 24.47 3.27 -8.60
N ALA A 692 25.52 2.56 -8.16
CA ALA A 692 26.56 2.06 -9.03
C ALA A 692 26.05 0.99 -10.02
N GLY A 693 25.16 0.09 -9.57
CA GLY A 693 24.54 -0.93 -10.42
C GLY A 693 23.70 -0.32 -11.54
N ILE A 694 22.94 0.74 -11.23
CA ILE A 694 22.16 1.49 -12.22
C ILE A 694 23.07 2.09 -13.30
N ILE A 695 24.13 2.80 -12.92
CA ILE A 695 25.06 3.43 -13.88
C ILE A 695 25.79 2.38 -14.73
N GLU A 696 26.26 1.29 -14.11
CA GLU A 696 26.92 0.19 -14.82
C GLU A 696 25.98 -0.43 -15.87
N ALA A 697 24.73 -0.72 -15.48
CA ALA A 697 23.73 -1.27 -16.40
C ALA A 697 23.42 -0.29 -17.55
N ILE A 698 23.16 0.98 -17.27
CA ILE A 698 22.87 2.00 -18.30
C ILE A 698 24.00 2.07 -19.32
N ARG A 699 25.25 2.13 -18.87
CA ARG A 699 26.42 2.27 -19.77
C ARG A 699 26.72 1.00 -20.55
N LYS A 700 26.68 -0.17 -19.90
CA LYS A 700 27.21 -1.42 -20.44
C LYS A 700 26.17 -2.27 -21.15
N MET A 701 24.93 -2.25 -20.65
CA MET A 701 23.84 -3.04 -21.22
C MET A 701 23.03 -2.26 -22.26
N TYR A 702 22.78 -0.97 -22.00
CA TYR A 702 21.85 -0.17 -22.81
C TYR A 702 22.53 0.88 -23.70
N ASP A 703 23.88 0.91 -23.72
CA ASP A 703 24.69 1.91 -24.47
C ASP A 703 24.25 3.37 -24.18
N GLY A 704 23.69 3.60 -22.99
CA GLY A 704 23.05 4.84 -22.54
C GLY A 704 24.02 5.87 -21.96
N SER A 705 25.20 6.08 -22.56
CA SER A 705 26.23 6.99 -22.03
C SER A 705 25.70 8.41 -21.81
N ARG A 706 24.89 8.96 -22.73
CA ARG A 706 24.26 10.28 -22.58
C ARG A 706 23.45 10.39 -21.28
N ILE A 707 22.63 9.37 -20.99
CA ILE A 707 21.80 9.35 -19.79
C ILE A 707 22.66 9.23 -18.53
N ALA A 708 23.66 8.32 -18.56
CA ALA A 708 24.56 8.13 -17.44
C ALA A 708 25.46 9.35 -17.18
N ASP A 709 25.85 10.10 -18.21
CA ASP A 709 26.62 11.33 -18.07
C ASP A 709 25.75 12.44 -17.45
N GLU A 710 24.50 12.58 -17.88
CA GLU A 710 23.55 13.53 -17.29
C GLU A 710 23.30 13.23 -15.79
N LEU A 711 23.11 11.95 -15.42
CA LEU A 711 22.95 11.53 -14.02
C LEU A 711 24.19 11.86 -13.16
N GLN A 712 25.38 11.73 -13.73
CA GLN A 712 26.65 11.98 -13.03
C GLN A 712 27.12 13.45 -13.12
N GLY A 713 26.34 14.32 -13.79
CA GLY A 713 26.68 15.74 -13.96
C GLY A 713 27.90 15.98 -14.86
N ARG A 714 28.09 15.15 -15.91
CA ARG A 714 29.21 15.22 -16.85
C ARG A 714 28.76 15.73 -18.20
#